data_322802453ba6ae424514cca1f2b0d0f7
#
_entry.id   322802453ba6ae424514cca1f2b0d0f7
#
_cell.length_a   1.000
_cell.length_b   1.000
_cell.length_c   1.000
_cell.angle_alpha   90.00
_cell.angle_beta   90.00
_cell.angle_gamma   90.00
#
_symmetry.space_group_name_H-M   'P 1'
#
loop_
_entity.id
_entity.type
_entity.pdbx_description
1 polymer ?
#
loop_
_entity_poly.entity_id
_entity_poly.type
_entity_poly.pdbx_seq_one_letter_code
_entity_poly.pdbx_strand_id
1 'polypeptide(L)'
;MLLQHHHHLSVVNFLPLGDHRCPSSTGKRPIFFPISSFSSSHHHQDPQNPEATTSRSEGNFLRTHNAKSAALLLRHLPSHQEPSSSPPPPAAFLPGEEEEDPNPIPQEDKVKILEMSLVTKRTPQFPGSIYVQSSCDPDVSSSLPPINTLVEPYKGPTGVLETYTADDDEMLLKALKIRRKVTVEILKQAMRKGKFGITYSTNLIDRLPDYIDYVMIQAASMKQLPEFSSSSYNVRARTFIDRSGVVPLIRWLKHNSLSYPQIGKLICMSSGNLSSIRHLAEWLKSIHVKGRFIGVVLMRTGGNILDRSLEELDEIVGYLESKGVRRDWMGYVVSRCPEILSFNMEALKSRAEFYLNMGMDEKDFGTMLFDCPKVLGYLSMEEMNQKVAFIKEFGLSTEEVGRLLAFKPQLMACSIEQRWKPLVKYFYYLGISKDGMRRILTIKPMVFCIELESIIAPKVKFFREIGVKEDAIGNMIAKFPPLLTYSLYKKIRPVVIFLLTKAGVSQKDIGKVIALGPELLGCSIANKLEHNVKYFLSLGISLRQLGEMIADFPMLLRYNIDVLRPKYRYLRRTMIRPLKDLIEFPRFFSYSLDERIVPRHKILVQNRINFKLRYMLTDKDEEFNERVRAAVERRRRFESGIAHGSMGSTEMASDAAFSTLAQGGGG
;
A
#
# COMPACT_ATOMS: atom_id res chain seq x y z
N MET A 1 18.96 -35.40 22.46
CA MET A 1 18.27 -35.96 21.30
C MET A 1 17.31 -34.92 20.78
N LEU A 2 17.69 -34.33 19.68
CA LEU A 2 17.00 -33.22 18.98
C LEU A 2 15.91 -33.79 18.11
N LEU A 3 14.72 -33.19 18.16
CA LEU A 3 13.69 -33.31 17.11
C LEU A 3 13.35 -31.91 16.61
N GLN A 4 13.83 -31.64 15.40
CA GLN A 4 13.50 -30.47 14.60
C GLN A 4 12.08 -30.64 14.04
N HIS A 5 11.20 -29.68 14.31
CA HIS A 5 9.96 -29.48 13.54
C HIS A 5 10.19 -28.35 12.53
N HIS A 6 10.30 -28.72 11.28
CA HIS A 6 10.23 -27.80 10.15
C HIS A 6 8.78 -27.43 9.90
N HIS A 7 8.39 -26.18 10.20
CA HIS A 7 7.19 -25.58 9.69
C HIS A 7 7.51 -24.84 8.37
N HIS A 8 7.06 -25.38 7.27
CA HIS A 8 7.00 -24.68 5.98
C HIS A 8 5.92 -23.57 6.07
N LEU A 9 6.36 -22.34 6.23
CA LEU A 9 5.52 -21.16 6.02
C LEU A 9 5.57 -20.79 4.53
N SER A 10 4.47 -20.99 3.85
CA SER A 10 4.25 -20.51 2.48
C SER A 10 4.31 -18.98 2.45
N VAL A 11 5.25 -18.45 1.71
CA VAL A 11 5.36 -17.03 1.39
C VAL A 11 4.19 -16.66 0.47
N VAL A 12 3.20 -15.96 1.00
CA VAL A 12 2.12 -15.38 0.21
C VAL A 12 2.64 -14.08 -0.41
N ASN A 13 2.94 -14.13 -1.70
CA ASN A 13 3.27 -12.95 -2.51
C ASN A 13 2.11 -11.96 -2.49
N PHE A 14 2.37 -10.76 -1.97
CA PHE A 14 1.48 -9.60 -2.09
C PHE A 14 1.61 -9.01 -3.49
N LEU A 15 0.61 -9.23 -4.32
CA LEU A 15 0.41 -8.42 -5.52
C LEU A 15 -0.15 -7.05 -5.10
N PRO A 16 0.35 -5.95 -5.65
CA PRO A 16 -0.23 -4.64 -5.41
C PRO A 16 -1.58 -4.54 -6.14
N LEU A 17 -2.65 -4.42 -5.37
CA LEU A 17 -3.98 -4.10 -5.88
C LEU A 17 -4.00 -2.65 -6.31
N GLY A 18 -4.43 -2.43 -7.55
CA GLY A 18 -4.58 -1.14 -8.18
C GLY A 18 -5.52 -0.19 -7.44
N ASP A 19 -5.26 1.09 -7.64
CA ASP A 19 -6.03 2.22 -7.16
C ASP A 19 -7.52 2.10 -7.53
N HIS A 20 -8.35 1.77 -6.57
CA HIS A 20 -9.78 2.04 -6.65
C HIS A 20 -10.09 3.28 -5.83
N ARG A 21 -10.34 4.37 -6.55
CA ARG A 21 -10.92 5.60 -6.03
C ARG A 21 -12.23 5.28 -5.31
N CYS A 22 -12.30 5.56 -4.02
CA CYS A 22 -13.55 5.66 -3.29
C CYS A 22 -14.15 7.06 -3.45
N PRO A 23 -15.48 7.18 -3.56
CA PRO A 23 -16.15 8.46 -3.62
C PRO A 23 -16.04 9.19 -2.28
N SER A 24 -15.87 10.51 -2.38
CA SER A 24 -15.74 11.46 -1.29
C SER A 24 -16.94 11.43 -0.35
N SER A 25 -16.73 11.13 0.93
CA SER A 25 -17.61 11.53 2.01
C SER A 25 -16.90 12.57 2.87
N THR A 26 -17.54 13.72 2.98
CA THR A 26 -17.16 14.89 3.77
C THR A 26 -17.07 14.52 5.26
N GLY A 27 -15.87 14.59 5.83
CA GLY A 27 -15.60 14.46 7.27
C GLY A 27 -14.40 15.29 7.66
N LYS A 28 -14.64 16.33 8.43
CA LYS A 28 -13.72 17.35 8.89
C LYS A 28 -12.45 16.78 9.52
N ARG A 29 -11.28 17.28 9.09
CA ARG A 29 -9.95 17.03 9.70
C ARG A 29 -9.74 17.93 10.92
N PRO A 30 -8.97 17.51 11.90
CA PRO A 30 -8.50 18.39 12.96
C PRO A 30 -7.36 19.29 12.46
N ILE A 31 -7.40 20.45 13.00
CA ILE A 31 -6.73 21.71 12.79
C ILE A 31 -5.21 21.63 12.86
N PHE A 32 -4.52 22.06 11.81
CA PHE A 32 -3.22 22.73 11.91
C PHE A 32 -3.34 24.10 11.25
N PHE A 33 -2.97 25.13 12.01
CA PHE A 33 -3.12 26.57 11.89
C PHE A 33 -3.28 27.20 10.51
N PRO A 34 -4.06 28.26 10.42
CA PRO A 34 -4.58 28.79 9.18
C PRO A 34 -3.72 29.92 8.59
N ILE A 35 -3.73 30.01 7.28
CA ILE A 35 -3.51 31.29 6.58
C ILE A 35 -4.76 31.52 5.74
N SER A 36 -5.38 32.62 6.10
CA SER A 36 -6.62 33.22 5.66
C SER A 36 -6.91 33.16 4.16
N SER A 37 -8.14 32.78 3.88
CA SER A 37 -8.85 32.98 2.63
C SER A 37 -9.55 34.35 2.59
N PHE A 38 -9.68 34.95 1.43
CA PHE A 38 -10.76 35.88 1.10
C PHE A 38 -11.45 35.46 -0.18
N SER A 39 -12.76 35.51 -0.08
CA SER A 39 -13.80 35.13 -1.02
C SER A 39 -14.18 36.26 -1.99
N SER A 40 -14.79 35.92 -3.10
CA SER A 40 -15.97 36.54 -3.69
C SER A 40 -16.41 35.71 -4.91
N SER A 41 -17.52 35.07 -4.86
CA SER A 41 -18.92 35.39 -5.23
C SER A 41 -19.15 35.92 -6.66
N HIS A 42 -19.91 35.18 -7.47
CA HIS A 42 -21.20 35.47 -8.08
C HIS A 42 -21.50 34.52 -9.27
N HIS A 43 -22.55 33.82 -9.17
CA HIS A 43 -23.93 33.89 -9.74
C HIS A 43 -24.22 33.16 -11.06
N HIS A 44 -25.25 32.27 -10.95
CA HIS A 44 -26.35 31.95 -11.88
C HIS A 44 -26.05 31.20 -13.19
N GLN A 45 -26.71 30.14 -13.58
CA GLN A 45 -28.09 29.71 -13.68
C GLN A 45 -28.17 28.29 -14.27
N ASP A 46 -29.07 27.45 -13.75
CA ASP A 46 -29.66 26.29 -14.41
C ASP A 46 -30.58 26.73 -15.56
N PRO A 47 -30.94 25.94 -16.57
CA PRO A 47 -31.92 24.88 -16.39
C PRO A 47 -31.89 23.65 -17.35
N GLN A 48 -32.51 22.57 -16.88
CA GLN A 48 -33.42 21.65 -17.62
C GLN A 48 -32.82 20.40 -18.31
N ASN A 49 -33.28 19.30 -17.74
CA ASN A 49 -33.43 17.94 -18.25
C ASN A 49 -34.38 17.89 -19.48
N PRO A 50 -34.32 16.95 -20.42
CA PRO A 50 -35.20 15.78 -20.28
C PRO A 50 -34.62 14.42 -20.71
N GLU A 51 -35.25 13.42 -20.14
CA GLU A 51 -35.34 12.00 -20.36
C GLU A 51 -35.04 11.44 -21.75
N ALA A 52 -34.43 10.25 -21.82
CA ALA A 52 -35.01 9.01 -22.33
C ALA A 52 -33.93 7.93 -22.70
N THR A 53 -34.06 6.75 -22.08
CA THR A 53 -33.90 5.40 -22.66
C THR A 53 -32.63 5.07 -23.42
N THR A 54 -31.80 4.11 -22.95
CA THR A 54 -31.79 2.73 -23.48
C THR A 54 -30.62 1.93 -22.90
N SER A 55 -30.94 0.79 -22.36
CA SER A 55 -30.08 -0.34 -22.06
C SER A 55 -29.42 -0.89 -23.33
N ARG A 56 -28.09 -1.10 -23.30
CA ARG A 56 -27.25 -2.04 -24.07
C ARG A 56 -25.87 -1.42 -24.30
N SER A 57 -24.82 -1.91 -23.61
CA SER A 57 -23.49 -2.04 -24.23
C SER A 57 -22.33 -2.36 -23.26
N GLU A 58 -22.50 -3.22 -22.28
CA GLU A 58 -21.31 -3.68 -21.50
C GLU A 58 -20.48 -4.77 -22.21
N GLY A 59 -21.02 -5.37 -23.28
CA GLY A 59 -20.30 -6.41 -24.06
C GLY A 59 -19.29 -5.89 -25.10
N ASN A 60 -19.39 -4.61 -25.48
CA ASN A 60 -18.59 -4.07 -26.59
C ASN A 60 -17.28 -3.35 -26.17
N PHE A 61 -17.13 -3.02 -24.89
CA PHE A 61 -15.95 -2.26 -24.43
C PHE A 61 -14.67 -3.09 -24.42
N LEU A 62 -14.75 -4.38 -24.10
CA LEU A 62 -13.60 -5.29 -24.10
C LEU A 62 -13.11 -5.69 -25.50
N ARG A 63 -14.03 -5.73 -26.49
CA ARG A 63 -13.66 -6.03 -27.90
C ARG A 63 -12.97 -4.85 -28.59
N THR A 64 -13.38 -3.63 -28.28
CA THR A 64 -12.77 -2.43 -28.90
C THR A 64 -11.39 -2.11 -28.35
N HIS A 65 -11.07 -2.43 -27.08
CA HIS A 65 -9.74 -2.21 -26.51
C HIS A 65 -8.69 -3.15 -27.10
N ASN A 66 -9.04 -4.42 -27.34
CA ASN A 66 -8.13 -5.38 -27.97
C ASN A 66 -7.90 -5.09 -29.48
N ALA A 67 -8.92 -4.59 -30.18
CA ALA A 67 -8.81 -4.20 -31.58
C ALA A 67 -7.95 -2.93 -31.78
N LYS A 68 -8.05 -1.96 -30.86
CA LYS A 68 -7.21 -0.75 -30.90
C LYS A 68 -5.73 -1.03 -30.59
N SER A 69 -5.45 -1.96 -29.68
CA SER A 69 -4.08 -2.37 -29.37
C SER A 69 -3.44 -3.16 -30.52
N ALA A 70 -4.20 -3.99 -31.22
CA ALA A 70 -3.74 -4.71 -32.40
C ALA A 70 -3.52 -3.75 -33.61
N ALA A 71 -4.38 -2.74 -33.77
CA ALA A 71 -4.23 -1.74 -34.84
C ALA A 71 -3.05 -0.79 -34.62
N LEU A 72 -2.67 -0.51 -33.36
CA LEU A 72 -1.46 0.25 -33.01
C LEU A 72 -0.18 -0.54 -33.30
N LEU A 73 -0.19 -1.85 -33.03
CA LEU A 73 0.95 -2.73 -33.36
C LEU A 73 1.14 -2.92 -34.86
N LEU A 74 0.05 -2.94 -35.65
CA LEU A 74 0.10 -3.04 -37.11
C LEU A 74 0.56 -1.73 -37.82
N ARG A 75 0.43 -0.57 -37.16
CA ARG A 75 0.91 0.72 -37.69
C ARG A 75 2.44 0.88 -37.62
N HIS A 76 3.16 0.04 -36.92
CA HIS A 76 4.63 0.08 -36.82
C HIS A 76 5.33 -1.03 -37.57
N LEU A 77 4.63 -1.73 -38.50
CA LEU A 77 5.24 -2.63 -39.47
C LEU A 77 5.47 -1.87 -40.76
N PRO A 78 6.70 -1.82 -41.31
CA PRO A 78 6.97 -1.18 -42.59
C PRO A 78 6.30 -1.98 -43.71
N SER A 79 5.45 -1.30 -44.48
CA SER A 79 4.84 -1.85 -45.68
C SER A 79 5.89 -1.95 -46.77
N HIS A 80 6.09 -3.15 -47.30
CA HIS A 80 6.82 -3.36 -48.55
C HIS A 80 6.07 -2.68 -49.69
N GLN A 81 6.68 -1.68 -50.31
CA GLN A 81 6.38 -1.23 -51.65
C GLN A 81 7.67 -1.28 -52.50
N GLU A 82 7.54 -1.86 -53.65
CA GLU A 82 8.58 -2.03 -54.66
C GLU A 82 9.03 -0.70 -55.30
N PRO A 83 10.19 -0.68 -55.99
CA PRO A 83 10.95 0.55 -56.27
C PRO A 83 10.59 1.21 -57.59
N SER A 84 10.52 2.54 -57.63
CA SER A 84 10.67 3.30 -58.85
C SER A 84 11.59 4.52 -58.64
N SER A 85 12.49 4.60 -59.51
CA SER A 85 13.68 5.36 -59.86
C SER A 85 13.75 6.88 -59.58
N SER A 86 14.94 7.24 -59.05
CA SER A 86 15.90 8.34 -59.47
C SER A 86 15.71 9.76 -58.93
N PRO A 87 16.74 10.68 -58.96
CA PRO A 87 17.79 10.81 -57.93
C PRO A 87 17.96 12.29 -57.41
N PRO A 88 19.03 12.57 -56.60
CA PRO A 88 19.10 13.66 -55.58
C PRO A 88 19.82 14.92 -56.12
N PRO A 89 20.19 15.94 -55.35
CA PRO A 89 21.08 16.07 -54.19
C PRO A 89 20.89 17.35 -53.33
N PRO A 90 21.83 17.89 -52.51
CA PRO A 90 22.78 17.29 -51.58
C PRO A 90 22.92 17.99 -50.21
N ALA A 91 23.63 17.29 -49.32
CA ALA A 91 24.60 17.75 -48.29
C ALA A 91 24.11 18.58 -47.10
N ALA A 92 24.37 18.22 -45.90
CA ALA A 92 25.51 17.98 -45.05
C ALA A 92 25.11 18.25 -43.58
N PHE A 93 25.36 17.38 -42.68
CA PHE A 93 26.24 17.53 -41.51
C PHE A 93 26.24 16.26 -40.66
N LEU A 94 27.41 15.88 -40.24
CA LEU A 94 27.83 14.64 -39.60
C LEU A 94 27.51 14.50 -38.11
N PRO A 95 27.91 13.41 -37.44
CA PRO A 95 27.03 12.49 -36.74
C PRO A 95 27.28 12.46 -35.26
N GLY A 96 26.29 12.01 -34.51
CA GLY A 96 26.44 11.58 -33.12
C GLY A 96 26.28 10.06 -33.06
N GLU A 97 27.24 9.40 -32.51
CA GLU A 97 27.36 7.96 -32.35
C GLU A 97 26.20 7.42 -31.51
N GLU A 98 25.37 6.56 -32.12
CA GLU A 98 24.45 5.69 -31.42
C GLU A 98 25.19 4.40 -31.01
N GLU A 99 25.27 4.09 -29.74
CA GLU A 99 25.74 2.81 -29.23
C GLU A 99 24.81 1.69 -29.70
N GLU A 100 25.30 0.85 -30.62
CA GLU A 100 24.63 -0.36 -31.06
C GLU A 100 24.62 -1.39 -29.94
N ASP A 101 23.43 -1.87 -29.59
CA ASP A 101 23.17 -3.01 -28.71
C ASP A 101 23.76 -4.28 -29.36
N PRO A 102 24.64 -5.06 -28.71
CA PRO A 102 25.44 -6.10 -29.38
C PRO A 102 24.73 -7.43 -29.64
N ASN A 103 23.41 -7.52 -29.74
CA ASN A 103 22.71 -8.71 -30.26
C ASN A 103 21.25 -8.41 -30.66
N PRO A 104 20.96 -8.04 -31.89
CA PRO A 104 19.57 -7.98 -32.35
C PRO A 104 19.02 -9.39 -32.51
N ILE A 105 17.99 -9.75 -31.70
CA ILE A 105 17.25 -11.00 -31.83
C ILE A 105 16.69 -11.10 -33.26
N PRO A 106 16.94 -12.20 -34.00
CA PRO A 106 16.45 -12.39 -35.37
C PRO A 106 14.91 -12.23 -35.41
N GLN A 107 14.43 -11.70 -36.53
CA GLN A 107 12.99 -11.39 -36.67
C GLN A 107 12.10 -12.62 -36.59
N GLU A 108 12.61 -13.81 -36.98
CA GLU A 108 11.93 -15.09 -36.85
C GLU A 108 11.76 -15.52 -35.40
N ASP A 109 12.73 -15.23 -34.52
CA ASP A 109 12.61 -15.52 -33.09
C ASP A 109 11.67 -14.54 -32.37
N LYS A 110 11.58 -13.29 -32.84
CA LYS A 110 10.57 -12.34 -32.33
C LYS A 110 9.15 -12.80 -32.67
N VAL A 111 8.94 -13.37 -33.87
CA VAL A 111 7.65 -13.96 -34.28
C VAL A 111 7.32 -15.18 -33.42
N LYS A 112 8.28 -16.08 -33.19
CA LYS A 112 8.09 -17.25 -32.31
C LYS A 112 7.79 -16.87 -30.86
N ILE A 113 8.46 -15.87 -30.33
CA ILE A 113 8.18 -15.34 -28.97
C ILE A 113 6.77 -14.72 -28.91
N LEU A 114 6.33 -14.03 -29.96
CA LEU A 114 4.98 -13.48 -30.06
C LEU A 114 3.92 -14.58 -30.18
N GLU A 115 4.19 -15.62 -30.98
CA GLU A 115 3.30 -16.78 -31.11
C GLU A 115 3.20 -17.59 -29.82
N MET A 116 4.33 -17.83 -29.12
CA MET A 116 4.31 -18.46 -27.79
C MET A 116 3.57 -17.61 -26.74
N SER A 117 3.70 -16.28 -26.79
CA SER A 117 2.95 -15.40 -25.88
C SER A 117 1.46 -15.37 -26.18
N LEU A 118 1.05 -15.57 -27.40
CA LEU A 118 -0.35 -15.71 -27.80
C LEU A 118 -0.94 -17.07 -27.41
N VAL A 119 -0.13 -18.13 -27.47
CA VAL A 119 -0.53 -19.49 -27.05
C VAL A 119 -0.67 -19.56 -25.52
N THR A 120 0.23 -18.96 -24.77
CA THR A 120 0.16 -18.91 -23.28
C THR A 120 -0.97 -18.01 -22.77
N LYS A 121 -1.50 -17.07 -23.54
CA LYS A 121 -2.67 -16.25 -23.19
C LYS A 121 -4.01 -16.90 -23.54
N ARG A 122 -4.02 -18.02 -24.24
CA ARG A 122 -5.22 -18.84 -24.44
C ARG A 122 -5.36 -19.88 -23.31
N THR A 123 -5.58 -19.43 -22.09
CA THR A 123 -6.26 -20.28 -21.12
C THR A 123 -7.63 -20.59 -21.67
N PRO A 124 -8.02 -21.90 -21.80
CA PRO A 124 -9.33 -22.26 -22.33
C PRO A 124 -10.40 -21.65 -21.41
N GLN A 125 -11.27 -20.83 -21.98
CA GLN A 125 -12.41 -20.22 -21.27
C GLN A 125 -13.50 -21.25 -20.89
N PHE A 126 -13.27 -22.53 -21.17
CA PHE A 126 -14.18 -23.62 -20.82
C PHE A 126 -13.44 -24.67 -19.98
N PRO A 127 -13.86 -24.89 -18.73
CA PRO A 127 -13.44 -26.08 -17.99
C PRO A 127 -14.05 -27.30 -18.67
N GLY A 128 -13.26 -28.04 -19.44
CA GLY A 128 -13.73 -29.21 -20.18
C GLY A 128 -12.94 -29.53 -21.46
N SER A 129 -11.76 -28.94 -21.63
CA SER A 129 -10.87 -29.35 -22.72
C SER A 129 -10.45 -30.83 -22.55
N ILE A 130 -10.73 -31.62 -23.56
CA ILE A 130 -10.57 -33.09 -23.64
C ILE A 130 -9.07 -33.50 -23.64
N TYR A 131 -8.13 -32.59 -23.57
CA TYR A 131 -6.68 -32.80 -23.74
C TYR A 131 -5.82 -32.55 -22.51
N VAL A 132 -6.38 -32.58 -21.31
CA VAL A 132 -5.57 -32.70 -20.11
C VAL A 132 -5.43 -34.19 -19.80
N GLN A 133 -4.35 -34.78 -20.30
CA GLN A 133 -3.85 -36.03 -19.75
C GLN A 133 -3.48 -35.77 -18.30
N SER A 134 -4.30 -36.27 -17.38
CA SER A 134 -3.90 -36.38 -15.99
C SER A 134 -2.79 -37.42 -15.92
N SER A 135 -1.55 -36.96 -15.73
CA SER A 135 -0.51 -37.81 -15.18
C SER A 135 -0.99 -38.24 -13.78
N CYS A 136 -1.50 -39.41 -13.69
CA CYS A 136 -1.80 -40.09 -12.44
C CYS A 136 -0.43 -40.45 -11.83
N ASP A 137 0.01 -39.71 -10.86
CA ASP A 137 1.01 -40.18 -9.92
C ASP A 137 0.39 -41.33 -9.12
N PRO A 138 0.99 -42.54 -9.13
CA PRO A 138 0.38 -43.72 -8.49
C PRO A 138 0.54 -43.77 -6.96
N ASP A 139 1.08 -42.74 -6.29
CA ASP A 139 1.47 -42.80 -4.89
C ASP A 139 0.66 -41.93 -3.92
N VAL A 140 -0.58 -41.59 -4.24
CA VAL A 140 -1.53 -41.16 -3.21
C VAL A 140 -2.42 -42.33 -2.85
N SER A 141 -1.85 -43.30 -2.17
CA SER A 141 -2.63 -44.26 -1.41
C SER A 141 -3.36 -43.49 -0.32
N SER A 142 -4.65 -43.31 -0.52
CA SER A 142 -5.60 -42.77 0.42
C SER A 142 -5.35 -43.36 1.80
N SER A 143 -4.98 -42.52 2.75
CA SER A 143 -5.03 -42.82 4.17
C SER A 143 -6.48 -42.97 4.58
N LEU A 144 -7.04 -44.16 4.37
CA LEU A 144 -8.20 -44.61 5.14
C LEU A 144 -7.71 -44.75 6.59
N PRO A 145 -8.46 -44.27 7.59
CA PRO A 145 -8.14 -44.55 8.97
C PRO A 145 -8.02 -46.08 9.12
N PRO A 146 -7.04 -46.56 9.89
CA PRO A 146 -6.84 -47.99 10.06
C PRO A 146 -8.16 -48.62 10.54
N ILE A 147 -8.53 -49.74 9.94
CA ILE A 147 -9.77 -50.47 10.19
C ILE A 147 -10.00 -50.74 11.68
N ASN A 148 -8.95 -50.74 12.49
CA ASN A 148 -9.00 -50.94 13.94
C ASN A 148 -9.69 -49.85 14.73
N THR A 149 -9.97 -48.64 14.16
CA THR A 149 -10.69 -47.56 14.80
C THR A 149 -12.21 -47.56 14.53
N LEU A 150 -12.68 -48.39 13.61
CA LEU A 150 -14.10 -48.44 13.22
C LEU A 150 -14.84 -49.71 13.69
N VAL A 151 -14.14 -50.62 14.34
CA VAL A 151 -14.72 -51.84 14.85
C VAL A 151 -14.37 -51.99 16.33
N GLU A 152 -15.16 -51.36 17.21
CA GLU A 152 -15.26 -51.88 18.56
C GLU A 152 -15.81 -53.30 18.44
N PRO A 153 -15.20 -54.31 19.09
CA PRO A 153 -15.71 -55.66 19.03
C PRO A 153 -17.11 -55.73 19.65
N TYR A 154 -18.10 -55.94 18.80
CA TYR A 154 -19.47 -56.20 19.26
C TYR A 154 -19.46 -57.46 20.11
N LYS A 155 -19.53 -57.30 21.43
CA LYS A 155 -19.81 -58.37 22.37
C LYS A 155 -21.26 -58.76 22.23
N GLY A 156 -21.55 -59.78 21.43
CA GLY A 156 -22.82 -60.44 21.45
C GLY A 156 -23.12 -61.08 22.82
N PRO A 157 -24.37 -61.36 23.16
CA PRO A 157 -24.79 -61.87 24.47
C PRO A 157 -24.32 -63.32 24.78
N THR A 158 -23.57 -63.96 23.91
CA THR A 158 -23.02 -65.30 24.12
C THR A 158 -21.51 -65.22 23.79
N GLY A 159 -20.69 -65.03 24.76
CA GLY A 159 -19.26 -64.85 24.80
C GLY A 159 -18.35 -65.74 23.93
N VAL A 160 -18.68 -65.91 22.66
CA VAL A 160 -17.84 -66.59 21.65
C VAL A 160 -17.14 -65.52 20.85
N LEU A 161 -15.83 -65.43 21.02
CA LEU A 161 -14.94 -64.62 20.19
C LEU A 161 -14.89 -65.26 18.79
N GLU A 162 -15.68 -64.71 17.83
CA GLU A 162 -15.49 -65.10 16.42
C GLU A 162 -14.16 -64.52 15.96
N THR A 163 -13.18 -65.37 15.71
CA THR A 163 -11.88 -65.01 15.08
C THR A 163 -12.15 -64.70 13.62
N TYR A 164 -12.18 -63.42 13.28
CA TYR A 164 -12.17 -62.95 11.90
C TYR A 164 -10.88 -63.44 11.21
N THR A 165 -11.03 -64.11 10.09
CA THR A 165 -9.92 -64.60 9.27
C THR A 165 -9.49 -63.46 8.28
N ALA A 166 -8.24 -63.50 7.79
CA ALA A 166 -7.75 -62.55 6.80
C ALA A 166 -8.59 -62.49 5.51
N ASP A 167 -9.27 -63.61 5.16
CA ASP A 167 -10.19 -63.68 4.04
C ASP A 167 -11.50 -62.90 4.26
N ASP A 168 -11.97 -62.82 5.52
CA ASP A 168 -13.16 -62.03 5.87
C ASP A 168 -12.91 -60.54 5.75
N ASP A 169 -11.72 -60.08 6.11
CA ASP A 169 -11.28 -58.67 5.95
C ASP A 169 -11.18 -58.30 4.48
N GLU A 170 -10.68 -59.18 3.60
CA GLU A 170 -10.62 -58.90 2.16
C GLU A 170 -12.01 -58.85 1.52
N MET A 171 -12.93 -59.73 1.95
CA MET A 171 -14.33 -59.70 1.50
C MET A 171 -15.03 -58.42 1.99
N LEU A 172 -14.81 -57.98 3.25
CA LEU A 172 -15.36 -56.77 3.80
C LEU A 172 -14.87 -55.54 3.00
N LEU A 173 -13.59 -55.46 2.71
CA LEU A 173 -12.99 -54.40 1.90
C LEU A 173 -13.58 -54.36 0.48
N LYS A 174 -13.78 -55.49 -0.15
CA LYS A 174 -14.43 -55.58 -1.46
C LYS A 174 -15.88 -55.07 -1.38
N ALA A 175 -16.63 -55.48 -0.36
CA ALA A 175 -18.00 -55.04 -0.13
C ALA A 175 -18.08 -53.52 0.10
N LEU A 176 -17.19 -52.97 0.91
CA LEU A 176 -17.11 -51.50 1.12
C LEU A 176 -16.80 -50.74 -0.18
N LYS A 177 -15.86 -51.22 -0.98
CA LYS A 177 -15.54 -50.61 -2.29
C LYS A 177 -16.75 -50.63 -3.24
N ILE A 178 -17.52 -51.73 -3.27
CA ILE A 178 -18.72 -51.82 -4.09
C ILE A 178 -19.78 -50.82 -3.58
N ARG A 179 -20.06 -50.81 -2.27
CA ARG A 179 -21.02 -49.87 -1.67
C ARG A 179 -20.66 -48.42 -1.95
N ARG A 180 -19.36 -48.07 -1.85
CA ARG A 180 -18.87 -46.72 -2.17
C ARG A 180 -19.15 -46.35 -3.63
N LYS A 181 -18.84 -47.24 -4.59
CA LYS A 181 -19.16 -47.03 -6.01
C LYS A 181 -20.65 -46.83 -6.24
N VAL A 182 -21.49 -47.62 -5.60
CA VAL A 182 -22.96 -47.52 -5.70
C VAL A 182 -23.44 -46.17 -5.11
N THR A 183 -22.94 -45.79 -3.95
CA THR A 183 -23.30 -44.50 -3.30
C THR A 183 -22.90 -43.30 -4.16
N VAL A 184 -21.72 -43.35 -4.76
CA VAL A 184 -21.25 -42.32 -5.72
C VAL A 184 -22.20 -42.24 -6.92
N GLU A 185 -22.64 -43.36 -7.48
CA GLU A 185 -23.54 -43.33 -8.63
C GLU A 185 -24.96 -42.84 -8.25
N ILE A 186 -25.46 -43.18 -7.06
CA ILE A 186 -26.72 -42.64 -6.53
C ILE A 186 -26.64 -41.13 -6.37
N LEU A 187 -25.53 -40.61 -5.79
CA LEU A 187 -25.31 -39.17 -5.63
C LEU A 187 -25.19 -38.46 -6.99
N LYS A 188 -24.50 -39.07 -7.98
CA LYS A 188 -24.47 -38.54 -9.35
C LYS A 188 -25.88 -38.45 -9.96
N GLN A 189 -26.72 -39.48 -9.76
CA GLN A 189 -28.12 -39.48 -10.24
C GLN A 189 -28.92 -38.36 -9.54
N ALA A 190 -28.79 -38.21 -8.23
CA ALA A 190 -29.43 -37.12 -7.48
C ALA A 190 -29.01 -35.73 -8.00
N MET A 191 -27.73 -35.54 -8.27
CA MET A 191 -27.23 -34.28 -8.85
C MET A 191 -27.74 -34.03 -10.27
N ARG A 192 -27.86 -35.09 -11.12
CA ARG A 192 -28.47 -34.97 -12.45
C ARG A 192 -29.94 -34.56 -12.36
N LYS A 193 -30.73 -35.19 -11.45
CA LYS A 193 -32.11 -34.75 -11.13
C LYS A 193 -32.12 -33.28 -10.68
N GLY A 194 -31.09 -32.85 -9.94
CA GLY A 194 -30.86 -31.48 -9.53
C GLY A 194 -30.40 -30.56 -10.67
N LYS A 195 -30.43 -30.99 -11.94
CA LYS A 195 -30.02 -30.19 -13.12
C LYS A 195 -28.55 -29.71 -13.08
N PHE A 196 -27.64 -30.49 -12.49
CA PHE A 196 -26.22 -30.26 -12.59
C PHE A 196 -25.61 -30.95 -13.80
N GLY A 197 -24.62 -30.30 -14.45
CA GLY A 197 -23.87 -30.90 -15.55
C GLY A 197 -23.04 -32.11 -15.11
N ILE A 198 -22.81 -33.06 -16.00
CA ILE A 198 -22.08 -34.30 -15.70
C ILE A 198 -20.67 -34.03 -15.18
N THR A 199 -19.90 -33.20 -15.88
CA THR A 199 -18.53 -32.83 -15.49
C THR A 199 -18.47 -32.16 -14.11
N TYR A 200 -19.38 -31.21 -13.85
CA TYR A 200 -19.45 -30.55 -12.55
C TYR A 200 -19.75 -31.55 -11.43
N SER A 201 -20.72 -32.46 -11.66
CA SER A 201 -21.11 -33.47 -10.68
C SER A 201 -19.96 -34.44 -10.37
N THR A 202 -19.23 -34.89 -11.39
CA THR A 202 -18.06 -35.76 -11.20
C THR A 202 -16.97 -35.05 -10.40
N ASN A 203 -16.55 -33.85 -10.82
CA ASN A 203 -15.50 -33.11 -10.16
C ASN A 203 -15.85 -32.73 -8.72
N LEU A 204 -17.11 -32.46 -8.40
CA LEU A 204 -17.54 -32.19 -7.03
C LEU A 204 -17.54 -33.45 -6.18
N ILE A 205 -18.04 -34.56 -6.69
CA ILE A 205 -18.14 -35.84 -5.96
C ILE A 205 -16.74 -36.36 -5.61
N ASP A 206 -15.76 -36.19 -6.48
CA ASP A 206 -14.35 -36.51 -6.19
C ASP A 206 -13.78 -35.69 -4.99
N ARG A 207 -14.47 -34.64 -4.60
CA ARG A 207 -14.12 -33.79 -3.43
C ARG A 207 -15.01 -34.03 -2.20
N LEU A 208 -15.82 -35.12 -2.22
CA LEU A 208 -16.76 -35.46 -1.16
C LEU A 208 -16.49 -36.86 -0.56
N PRO A 209 -15.23 -37.32 -0.36
CA PRO A 209 -14.97 -38.68 0.12
C PRO A 209 -15.61 -38.93 1.49
N ASP A 210 -15.42 -38.02 2.45
CA ASP A 210 -15.91 -38.18 3.82
C ASP A 210 -17.44 -38.12 3.89
N TYR A 211 -18.05 -37.27 3.06
CA TYR A 211 -19.51 -37.22 2.97
C TYR A 211 -20.10 -38.51 2.34
N ILE A 212 -19.42 -39.11 1.38
CA ILE A 212 -19.84 -40.40 0.80
C ILE A 212 -19.81 -41.50 1.87
N ASP A 213 -18.73 -41.54 2.67
CA ASP A 213 -18.59 -42.49 3.76
C ASP A 213 -19.65 -42.24 4.85
N TYR A 214 -19.93 -40.99 5.18
CA TYR A 214 -21.02 -40.61 6.08
C TYR A 214 -22.40 -41.13 5.54
N VAL A 215 -22.70 -40.94 4.25
CA VAL A 215 -23.92 -41.43 3.62
C VAL A 215 -23.97 -42.96 3.71
N MET A 216 -22.86 -43.69 3.54
CA MET A 216 -22.79 -45.13 3.65
C MET A 216 -23.12 -45.61 5.04
N ILE A 217 -22.58 -44.94 6.09
CA ILE A 217 -22.86 -45.26 7.49
C ILE A 217 -24.34 -45.02 7.81
N GLN A 218 -24.88 -43.89 7.43
CA GLN A 218 -26.27 -43.55 7.68
C GLN A 218 -27.25 -44.46 6.93
N ALA A 219 -26.96 -44.80 5.67
CA ALA A 219 -27.78 -45.75 4.92
C ALA A 219 -27.70 -47.18 5.49
N ALA A 220 -26.60 -47.54 6.14
CA ALA A 220 -26.50 -48.81 6.86
C ALA A 220 -27.33 -48.81 8.15
N SER A 221 -27.22 -47.73 8.97
CA SER A 221 -27.98 -47.60 10.23
C SER A 221 -29.51 -47.56 10.01
N MET A 222 -29.96 -46.99 8.88
CA MET A 222 -31.39 -46.98 8.53
C MET A 222 -32.03 -48.40 8.45
N LYS A 223 -31.22 -49.45 8.29
CA LYS A 223 -31.75 -50.85 8.28
C LYS A 223 -32.39 -51.20 9.62
N GLN A 224 -32.00 -50.57 10.71
CA GLN A 224 -32.55 -50.81 12.06
C GLN A 224 -33.94 -50.18 12.25
N LEU A 225 -34.32 -49.26 11.37
CA LEU A 225 -35.64 -48.62 11.42
C LEU A 225 -36.73 -49.53 10.84
N PRO A 226 -37.91 -49.64 11.46
CA PRO A 226 -39.01 -50.50 11.00
C PRO A 226 -39.39 -50.24 9.54
N GLU A 227 -39.39 -48.97 9.12
CA GLU A 227 -39.74 -48.53 7.76
C GLU A 227 -38.78 -49.03 6.69
N PHE A 228 -37.53 -49.35 7.04
CA PHE A 228 -36.47 -49.70 6.10
C PHE A 228 -35.88 -51.09 6.29
N SER A 229 -36.42 -51.88 7.22
CA SER A 229 -35.90 -53.22 7.56
C SER A 229 -35.85 -54.17 6.37
N SER A 230 -36.85 -54.14 5.48
CA SER A 230 -36.92 -54.93 4.25
C SER A 230 -36.36 -54.22 3.00
N SER A 231 -35.97 -52.96 3.10
CA SER A 231 -35.53 -52.18 1.95
C SER A 231 -34.06 -52.48 1.56
N SER A 232 -33.78 -52.42 0.25
CA SER A 232 -32.39 -52.58 -0.25
C SER A 232 -31.51 -51.38 0.15
N TYR A 233 -30.19 -51.60 0.21
CA TYR A 233 -29.22 -50.54 0.47
C TYR A 233 -29.38 -49.34 -0.48
N ASN A 234 -29.63 -49.60 -1.75
CA ASN A 234 -29.77 -48.54 -2.75
C ASN A 234 -30.96 -47.61 -2.48
N VAL A 235 -32.07 -48.17 -1.99
CA VAL A 235 -33.25 -47.38 -1.59
C VAL A 235 -32.93 -46.53 -0.37
N ARG A 236 -32.30 -47.09 0.64
CA ARG A 236 -31.92 -46.35 1.86
C ARG A 236 -30.95 -45.21 1.55
N ALA A 237 -29.88 -45.48 0.80
CA ALA A 237 -28.93 -44.47 0.41
C ALA A 237 -29.57 -43.34 -0.41
N ARG A 238 -30.46 -43.66 -1.33
CA ARG A 238 -31.22 -42.67 -2.11
C ARG A 238 -32.10 -41.81 -1.21
N THR A 239 -32.89 -42.47 -0.34
CA THR A 239 -33.76 -41.75 0.59
C THR A 239 -32.97 -40.84 1.54
N PHE A 240 -31.83 -41.31 2.03
CA PHE A 240 -30.98 -40.49 2.87
C PHE A 240 -30.45 -39.26 2.12
N ILE A 241 -29.92 -39.43 0.92
CA ILE A 241 -29.42 -38.31 0.09
C ILE A 241 -30.53 -37.29 -0.20
N ASP A 242 -31.73 -37.76 -0.53
CA ASP A 242 -32.88 -36.88 -0.81
C ASP A 242 -33.35 -36.17 0.46
N ARG A 243 -33.41 -36.85 1.65
CA ARG A 243 -33.76 -36.25 2.94
C ARG A 243 -32.69 -35.28 3.46
N SER A 244 -31.42 -35.55 3.22
CA SER A 244 -30.31 -34.69 3.69
C SER A 244 -30.31 -33.25 3.10
N GLY A 245 -31.01 -33.07 1.96
CA GLY A 245 -31.04 -31.75 1.30
C GLY A 245 -29.71 -31.31 0.69
N VAL A 246 -28.74 -32.23 0.53
CA VAL A 246 -27.39 -31.91 0.01
C VAL A 246 -27.42 -31.30 -1.38
N VAL A 247 -28.28 -31.79 -2.29
CA VAL A 247 -28.38 -31.29 -3.67
C VAL A 247 -28.92 -29.86 -3.73
N PRO A 248 -30.02 -29.52 -3.03
CA PRO A 248 -30.45 -28.12 -2.86
C PRO A 248 -29.36 -27.21 -2.23
N LEU A 249 -28.65 -27.68 -1.22
CA LEU A 249 -27.55 -26.93 -0.58
C LEU A 249 -26.44 -26.67 -1.58
N ILE A 250 -25.96 -27.65 -2.32
CA ILE A 250 -24.93 -27.49 -3.37
C ILE A 250 -25.38 -26.44 -4.40
N ARG A 251 -26.64 -26.45 -4.83
CA ARG A 251 -27.18 -25.45 -5.77
C ARG A 251 -27.11 -24.04 -5.16
N TRP A 252 -27.54 -23.92 -3.91
CA TRP A 252 -27.54 -22.63 -3.20
C TRP A 252 -26.13 -22.11 -2.97
N LEU A 253 -25.17 -22.95 -2.57
CA LEU A 253 -23.77 -22.55 -2.41
C LEU A 253 -23.14 -22.12 -3.75
N LYS A 254 -23.42 -22.86 -4.83
CA LYS A 254 -22.99 -22.50 -6.20
C LYS A 254 -23.58 -21.15 -6.63
N HIS A 255 -24.84 -20.88 -6.33
CA HIS A 255 -25.49 -19.59 -6.59
C HIS A 255 -24.82 -18.46 -5.80
N ASN A 256 -24.28 -18.74 -4.64
CA ASN A 256 -23.50 -17.81 -3.83
C ASN A 256 -22.03 -17.71 -4.25
N SER A 257 -21.69 -18.11 -5.46
CA SER A 257 -20.37 -18.00 -6.06
C SER A 257 -19.26 -18.85 -5.41
N LEU A 258 -19.61 -19.90 -4.68
CA LEU A 258 -18.61 -20.86 -4.20
C LEU A 258 -18.18 -21.80 -5.33
N SER A 259 -16.89 -22.06 -5.39
CA SER A 259 -16.34 -23.06 -6.32
C SER A 259 -16.62 -24.48 -5.82
N TYR A 260 -16.62 -25.48 -6.73
CA TYR A 260 -16.85 -26.85 -6.34
C TYR A 260 -15.86 -27.43 -5.32
N PRO A 261 -14.54 -27.08 -5.31
CA PRO A 261 -13.65 -27.49 -4.24
C PRO A 261 -14.02 -26.94 -2.86
N GLN A 262 -14.47 -25.67 -2.81
CA GLN A 262 -14.93 -25.05 -1.57
C GLN A 262 -16.22 -25.70 -1.06
N ILE A 263 -17.16 -25.97 -1.96
CA ILE A 263 -18.42 -26.68 -1.61
C ILE A 263 -18.11 -28.08 -1.07
N GLY A 264 -17.23 -28.83 -1.75
CA GLY A 264 -16.82 -30.17 -1.32
C GLY A 264 -16.21 -30.14 0.10
N LYS A 265 -15.24 -29.27 0.32
CA LYS A 265 -14.58 -29.14 1.61
C LYS A 265 -15.56 -28.72 2.72
N LEU A 266 -16.48 -27.78 2.47
CA LEU A 266 -17.48 -27.36 3.47
C LEU A 266 -18.43 -28.51 3.86
N ILE A 267 -18.90 -29.28 2.88
CA ILE A 267 -19.77 -30.43 3.15
C ILE A 267 -19.03 -31.50 3.97
N CYS A 268 -17.77 -31.80 3.63
CA CYS A 268 -16.97 -32.75 4.42
C CYS A 268 -16.72 -32.25 5.85
N MET A 269 -16.39 -30.93 6.02
CA MET A 269 -16.15 -30.34 7.34
C MET A 269 -17.41 -30.29 8.23
N SER A 270 -18.61 -30.28 7.67
CA SER A 270 -19.86 -30.18 8.43
C SER A 270 -20.25 -31.48 9.16
N SER A 271 -19.52 -32.56 8.94
CA SER A 271 -19.80 -33.88 9.55
C SER A 271 -21.27 -34.27 9.50
N GLY A 272 -21.97 -33.89 8.43
CA GLY A 272 -23.38 -34.19 8.18
C GLY A 272 -24.38 -33.10 8.65
N ASN A 273 -23.96 -32.10 9.38
CA ASN A 273 -24.82 -30.97 9.75
C ASN A 273 -24.88 -29.92 8.63
N LEU A 274 -25.56 -30.26 7.53
CA LEU A 274 -25.64 -29.39 6.34
C LEU A 274 -26.46 -28.13 6.56
N SER A 275 -27.35 -28.08 7.54
CA SER A 275 -28.17 -26.91 7.89
C SER A 275 -27.33 -25.79 8.46
N SER A 276 -26.32 -26.11 9.26
CA SER A 276 -25.40 -25.11 9.85
C SER A 276 -24.66 -24.30 8.77
N ILE A 277 -24.24 -24.94 7.68
CA ILE A 277 -23.59 -24.25 6.55
C ILE A 277 -24.52 -23.17 5.97
N ARG A 278 -25.78 -23.49 5.80
CA ARG A 278 -26.76 -22.57 5.23
C ARG A 278 -27.07 -21.41 6.18
N HIS A 279 -27.36 -21.71 7.44
CA HIS A 279 -27.67 -20.70 8.46
C HIS A 279 -26.47 -19.75 8.62
N LEU A 280 -25.27 -20.29 8.75
CA LEU A 280 -24.06 -19.46 8.86
C LEU A 280 -23.81 -18.59 7.64
N ALA A 281 -24.03 -19.14 6.43
CA ALA A 281 -23.82 -18.34 5.22
C ALA A 281 -24.92 -17.26 5.04
N GLU A 282 -26.15 -17.49 5.49
CA GLU A 282 -27.22 -16.49 5.53
C GLU A 282 -26.90 -15.42 6.59
N TRP A 283 -26.41 -15.83 7.76
CA TRP A 283 -25.93 -14.93 8.78
C TRP A 283 -24.75 -14.05 8.28
N LEU A 284 -23.77 -14.61 7.59
CA LEU A 284 -22.69 -13.84 6.97
C LEU A 284 -23.20 -12.78 6.01
N LYS A 285 -24.30 -13.06 5.29
CA LYS A 285 -24.95 -12.06 4.43
C LYS A 285 -25.63 -10.96 5.23
N SER A 286 -26.25 -11.27 6.38
CA SER A 286 -26.91 -10.28 7.24
C SER A 286 -25.93 -9.22 7.77
N ILE A 287 -24.67 -9.61 7.99
CA ILE A 287 -23.58 -8.69 8.36
C ILE A 287 -22.83 -8.11 7.15
N HIS A 288 -23.45 -8.13 5.97
CA HIS A 288 -22.93 -7.55 4.72
C HIS A 288 -21.68 -8.20 4.11
N VAL A 289 -21.39 -9.47 4.41
CA VAL A 289 -20.36 -10.22 3.69
C VAL A 289 -20.82 -10.47 2.25
N LYS A 290 -20.05 -9.99 1.28
CA LYS A 290 -20.36 -10.19 -0.15
C LYS A 290 -20.27 -11.67 -0.52
N GLY A 291 -21.21 -12.17 -1.32
CA GLY A 291 -21.34 -13.61 -1.67
C GLY A 291 -20.02 -14.26 -2.10
N ARG A 292 -19.20 -13.57 -2.90
CA ARG A 292 -17.88 -14.05 -3.35
C ARG A 292 -16.87 -14.34 -2.22
N PHE A 293 -17.07 -13.75 -1.03
CA PHE A 293 -16.17 -13.94 0.12
C PHE A 293 -16.71 -14.95 1.13
N ILE A 294 -17.98 -15.35 1.06
CA ILE A 294 -18.57 -16.32 1.99
C ILE A 294 -17.75 -17.62 2.01
N GLY A 295 -17.43 -18.16 0.83
CA GLY A 295 -16.59 -19.34 0.73
C GLY A 295 -15.21 -19.17 1.37
N VAL A 296 -14.61 -18.00 1.20
CA VAL A 296 -13.30 -17.69 1.79
C VAL A 296 -13.39 -17.61 3.31
N VAL A 297 -14.44 -16.98 3.85
CA VAL A 297 -14.68 -16.88 5.31
C VAL A 297 -14.84 -18.29 5.88
N LEU A 298 -15.79 -19.07 5.37
CA LEU A 298 -16.07 -20.43 5.85
C LEU A 298 -14.86 -21.36 5.76
N MET A 299 -14.03 -21.19 4.74
CA MET A 299 -12.83 -21.99 4.54
C MET A 299 -11.68 -21.64 5.48
N ARG A 300 -11.58 -20.37 5.89
CA ARG A 300 -10.51 -19.92 6.79
C ARG A 300 -10.83 -20.13 8.26
N THR A 301 -12.08 -19.97 8.65
CA THR A 301 -12.52 -20.21 10.03
C THR A 301 -12.54 -21.70 10.41
N GLY A 302 -12.54 -22.58 9.40
CA GLY A 302 -12.49 -24.02 9.63
C GLY A 302 -13.81 -24.62 10.17
N GLY A 303 -13.75 -25.87 10.64
CA GLY A 303 -14.91 -26.58 11.20
C GLY A 303 -15.49 -25.91 12.45
N ASN A 304 -14.64 -25.33 13.29
CA ASN A 304 -15.03 -24.77 14.59
C ASN A 304 -16.13 -23.71 14.51
N ILE A 305 -16.24 -22.96 13.39
CA ILE A 305 -17.30 -21.96 13.25
C ILE A 305 -18.67 -22.60 12.94
N LEU A 306 -18.68 -23.79 12.34
CA LEU A 306 -19.92 -24.52 12.04
C LEU A 306 -20.59 -25.07 13.31
N ASP A 307 -19.83 -25.23 14.38
CA ASP A 307 -20.30 -25.74 15.66
C ASP A 307 -20.68 -24.59 16.64
N ARG A 308 -20.39 -23.33 16.26
CA ARG A 308 -20.75 -22.15 17.06
C ARG A 308 -22.22 -21.78 16.88
N SER A 309 -22.81 -21.29 17.94
CA SER A 309 -24.14 -20.70 17.90
C SER A 309 -24.13 -19.35 17.15
N LEU A 310 -25.25 -19.00 16.51
CA LEU A 310 -25.37 -17.71 15.86
C LEU A 310 -25.42 -16.56 16.88
N GLU A 311 -25.92 -16.83 18.09
CA GLU A 311 -25.97 -15.89 19.21
C GLU A 311 -24.55 -15.46 19.64
N GLU A 312 -23.62 -16.40 19.78
CA GLU A 312 -22.21 -16.09 20.08
C GLU A 312 -21.57 -15.24 18.99
N LEU A 313 -21.90 -15.50 17.71
CA LEU A 313 -21.39 -14.73 16.60
C LEU A 313 -21.99 -13.32 16.56
N ASP A 314 -23.27 -13.17 16.93
CA ASP A 314 -23.92 -11.86 17.07
C ASP A 314 -23.35 -11.07 18.24
N GLU A 315 -22.98 -11.73 19.36
CA GLU A 315 -22.27 -11.07 20.46
C GLU A 315 -20.91 -10.48 20.03
N ILE A 316 -20.15 -11.23 19.24
CA ILE A 316 -18.87 -10.75 18.65
C ILE A 316 -19.13 -9.50 17.81
N VAL A 317 -20.12 -9.55 16.93
CA VAL A 317 -20.46 -8.43 16.03
C VAL A 317 -20.95 -7.24 16.84
N GLY A 318 -21.87 -7.44 17.81
CA GLY A 318 -22.39 -6.39 18.68
C GLY A 318 -21.29 -5.73 19.52
N TYR A 319 -20.33 -6.52 20.03
CA TYR A 319 -19.18 -5.98 20.73
C TYR A 319 -18.31 -5.09 19.83
N LEU A 320 -17.99 -5.53 18.62
CA LEU A 320 -17.21 -4.72 17.68
C LEU A 320 -17.95 -3.45 17.28
N GLU A 321 -19.29 -3.51 17.13
CA GLU A 321 -20.13 -2.33 16.88
C GLU A 321 -20.07 -1.34 18.06
N SER A 322 -20.16 -1.82 19.29
CA SER A 322 -20.01 -0.99 20.49
C SER A 322 -18.64 -0.33 20.61
N LYS A 323 -17.62 -0.90 19.96
CA LYS A 323 -16.26 -0.37 19.88
C LYS A 323 -15.98 0.42 18.58
N GLY A 324 -17.02 0.95 17.96
CA GLY A 324 -16.92 1.90 16.87
C GLY A 324 -16.77 1.31 15.47
N VAL A 325 -16.86 -0.01 15.31
CA VAL A 325 -16.91 -0.65 13.99
C VAL A 325 -18.32 -0.51 13.44
N ARG A 326 -18.48 0.22 12.36
CA ARG A 326 -19.80 0.42 11.75
C ARG A 326 -20.34 -0.89 11.17
N ARG A 327 -21.64 -1.11 11.27
CA ARG A 327 -22.30 -2.32 10.78
C ARG A 327 -22.08 -2.55 9.26
N ASP A 328 -22.08 -1.50 8.46
CA ASP A 328 -21.81 -1.58 7.02
C ASP A 328 -20.34 -1.96 6.69
N TRP A 329 -19.42 -1.81 7.66
CA TRP A 329 -18.03 -2.25 7.52
C TRP A 329 -17.80 -3.70 7.95
N MET A 330 -18.70 -4.28 8.75
CA MET A 330 -18.52 -5.59 9.38
C MET A 330 -18.25 -6.67 8.35
N GLY A 331 -19.04 -6.72 7.27
CA GLY A 331 -18.82 -7.68 6.19
C GLY A 331 -17.45 -7.55 5.50
N TYR A 332 -16.91 -6.33 5.42
CA TYR A 332 -15.55 -6.11 4.92
C TYR A 332 -14.50 -6.61 5.91
N VAL A 333 -14.63 -6.26 7.19
CA VAL A 333 -13.70 -6.64 8.27
C VAL A 333 -13.61 -8.16 8.36
N VAL A 334 -14.74 -8.85 8.46
CA VAL A 334 -14.83 -10.32 8.54
C VAL A 334 -14.28 -10.98 7.26
N SER A 335 -14.55 -10.43 6.09
CA SER A 335 -14.00 -10.97 4.83
C SER A 335 -12.48 -10.90 4.76
N ARG A 336 -11.86 -9.94 5.42
CA ARG A 336 -10.40 -9.73 5.44
C ARG A 336 -9.70 -10.45 6.57
N CYS A 337 -10.38 -10.63 7.69
CA CYS A 337 -9.88 -11.33 8.87
C CYS A 337 -10.99 -12.22 9.47
N PRO A 338 -11.30 -13.36 8.83
CA PRO A 338 -12.32 -14.29 9.33
C PRO A 338 -11.98 -14.86 10.72
N GLU A 339 -10.72 -14.91 11.08
CA GLU A 339 -10.20 -15.41 12.35
C GLU A 339 -10.81 -14.68 13.57
N ILE A 340 -11.30 -13.45 13.38
CA ILE A 340 -12.02 -12.70 14.42
C ILE A 340 -13.24 -13.48 14.93
N LEU A 341 -13.92 -14.21 14.06
CA LEU A 341 -15.07 -15.04 14.42
C LEU A 341 -14.70 -16.33 15.18
N SER A 342 -13.42 -16.67 15.25
CA SER A 342 -12.93 -17.85 15.96
C SER A 342 -12.54 -17.56 17.42
N PHE A 343 -12.45 -16.29 17.83
CA PHE A 343 -12.13 -15.92 19.20
C PHE A 343 -13.32 -16.11 20.13
N ASN A 344 -13.05 -16.48 21.39
CA ASN A 344 -14.01 -16.30 22.47
C ASN A 344 -14.10 -14.81 22.84
N MET A 345 -15.16 -14.42 23.55
CA MET A 345 -15.41 -13.03 23.91
C MET A 345 -14.31 -12.42 24.78
N GLU A 346 -13.72 -13.21 25.68
CA GLU A 346 -12.64 -12.76 26.57
C GLU A 346 -11.38 -12.41 25.77
N ALA A 347 -10.94 -13.29 24.87
CA ALA A 347 -9.80 -13.03 24.01
C ALA A 347 -10.04 -11.85 23.05
N LEU A 348 -11.25 -11.68 22.54
CA LEU A 348 -11.61 -10.56 21.69
C LEU A 348 -11.55 -9.23 22.46
N LYS A 349 -12.13 -9.20 23.67
CA LYS A 349 -12.10 -8.03 24.58
C LYS A 349 -10.67 -7.65 24.91
N SER A 350 -9.85 -8.59 25.36
CA SER A 350 -8.43 -8.36 25.69
C SER A 350 -7.66 -7.74 24.52
N ARG A 351 -7.90 -8.21 23.29
CA ARG A 351 -7.26 -7.67 22.09
C ARG A 351 -7.74 -6.27 21.73
N ALA A 352 -9.01 -5.97 21.90
CA ALA A 352 -9.55 -4.64 21.64
C ALA A 352 -9.06 -3.65 22.71
N GLU A 353 -9.10 -4.03 23.98
CA GLU A 353 -8.63 -3.23 25.11
C GLU A 353 -7.14 -2.91 25.02
N PHE A 354 -6.34 -3.79 24.44
CA PHE A 354 -4.94 -3.51 24.17
C PHE A 354 -4.75 -2.18 23.40
N TYR A 355 -5.57 -1.92 22.36
CA TYR A 355 -5.50 -0.68 21.60
C TYR A 355 -6.17 0.50 22.31
N LEU A 356 -7.32 0.26 22.95
CA LEU A 356 -8.07 1.30 23.66
C LEU A 356 -7.27 1.85 24.85
N ASN A 357 -6.56 0.97 25.59
CA ASN A 357 -5.72 1.35 26.73
C ASN A 357 -4.48 2.19 26.32
N MET A 358 -4.17 2.28 25.03
CA MET A 358 -3.17 3.23 24.52
C MET A 358 -3.75 4.62 24.23
N GLY A 359 -4.95 4.93 24.74
CA GLY A 359 -5.61 6.23 24.52
C GLY A 359 -6.27 6.38 23.15
N MET A 360 -6.59 5.28 22.51
CA MET A 360 -7.34 5.27 21.25
C MET A 360 -8.84 5.33 21.58
N ASP A 361 -9.56 6.24 20.93
CA ASP A 361 -11.02 6.27 21.08
C ASP A 361 -11.70 5.17 20.25
N GLU A 362 -12.97 4.87 20.54
CA GLU A 362 -13.72 3.80 19.87
C GLU A 362 -13.88 4.06 18.37
N LYS A 363 -14.01 5.31 17.96
CA LYS A 363 -14.12 5.69 16.55
C LYS A 363 -12.81 5.45 15.79
N ASP A 364 -11.69 5.79 16.41
CA ASP A 364 -10.36 5.55 15.85
C ASP A 364 -10.07 4.05 15.80
N PHE A 365 -10.48 3.29 16.84
CA PHE A 365 -10.40 1.83 16.84
C PHE A 365 -11.22 1.21 15.70
N GLY A 366 -12.47 1.61 15.53
CA GLY A 366 -13.32 1.13 14.45
C GLY A 366 -12.73 1.43 13.05
N THR A 367 -12.16 2.64 12.88
CA THR A 367 -11.48 3.03 11.62
C THR A 367 -10.20 2.24 11.41
N MET A 368 -9.40 2.03 12.47
CA MET A 368 -8.19 1.20 12.44
C MET A 368 -8.51 -0.22 12.00
N LEU A 369 -9.57 -0.81 12.56
CA LEU A 369 -9.99 -2.16 12.23
C LEU A 369 -10.52 -2.26 10.79
N PHE A 370 -11.20 -1.25 10.29
CA PHE A 370 -11.61 -1.17 8.89
C PHE A 370 -10.39 -1.09 7.95
N ASP A 371 -9.40 -0.25 8.27
CA ASP A 371 -8.19 -0.08 7.46
C ASP A 371 -7.30 -1.32 7.44
N CYS A 372 -7.20 -2.02 8.57
CA CYS A 372 -6.36 -3.21 8.71
C CYS A 372 -6.97 -4.25 9.66
N PRO A 373 -7.98 -5.02 9.25
CA PRO A 373 -8.63 -6.01 10.11
C PRO A 373 -7.69 -7.04 10.75
N LYS A 374 -6.56 -7.28 10.08
CA LYS A 374 -5.56 -8.26 10.52
C LYS A 374 -4.90 -7.94 11.87
N VAL A 375 -4.91 -6.68 12.28
CA VAL A 375 -4.29 -6.26 13.55
C VAL A 375 -4.95 -6.90 14.77
N LEU A 376 -6.23 -7.28 14.65
CA LEU A 376 -6.97 -7.92 15.72
C LEU A 376 -6.86 -9.46 15.68
N GLY A 377 -6.83 -10.06 14.49
CA GLY A 377 -6.99 -11.50 14.32
C GLY A 377 -5.71 -12.32 14.16
N TYR A 378 -4.62 -11.71 13.62
CA TYR A 378 -3.44 -12.48 13.19
C TYR A 378 -2.26 -12.47 14.16
N LEU A 379 -2.21 -11.50 15.07
CA LEU A 379 -1.08 -11.35 15.99
C LEU A 379 -1.41 -12.00 17.34
N SER A 380 -0.43 -12.63 17.97
CA SER A 380 -0.52 -12.99 19.37
C SER A 380 -0.46 -11.73 20.26
N MET A 381 -0.96 -11.79 21.49
CA MET A 381 -0.85 -10.68 22.44
C MET A 381 0.62 -10.34 22.73
N GLU A 382 1.48 -11.35 22.76
CA GLU A 382 2.91 -11.18 22.97
C GLU A 382 3.56 -10.42 21.80
N GLU A 383 3.26 -10.80 20.55
CA GLU A 383 3.74 -10.09 19.36
C GLU A 383 3.24 -8.64 19.33
N MET A 384 2.00 -8.38 19.72
CA MET A 384 1.44 -7.04 19.82
C MET A 384 2.23 -6.18 20.82
N ASN A 385 2.50 -6.72 22.03
CA ASN A 385 3.31 -6.06 23.04
C ASN A 385 4.75 -5.80 22.58
N GLN A 386 5.40 -6.78 21.96
CA GLN A 386 6.76 -6.65 21.44
C GLN A 386 6.86 -5.53 20.37
N LYS A 387 5.86 -5.43 19.50
CA LYS A 387 5.83 -4.38 18.47
C LYS A 387 5.66 -2.98 19.07
N VAL A 388 4.77 -2.85 20.04
CA VAL A 388 4.58 -1.59 20.75
C VAL A 388 5.83 -1.22 21.55
N ALA A 389 6.45 -2.17 22.25
CA ALA A 389 7.70 -1.96 22.98
C ALA A 389 8.82 -1.47 22.03
N PHE A 390 8.98 -2.12 20.88
CA PHE A 390 9.96 -1.71 19.88
C PHE A 390 9.76 -0.28 19.38
N ILE A 391 8.51 0.12 19.12
CA ILE A 391 8.20 1.50 18.70
C ILE A 391 8.49 2.48 19.84
N LYS A 392 8.22 2.12 21.09
CA LYS A 392 8.49 2.94 22.29
C LYS A 392 9.99 3.15 22.54
N GLU A 393 10.88 2.27 22.06
CA GLU A 393 12.33 2.45 22.12
C GLU A 393 12.79 3.76 21.49
N PHE A 394 12.06 4.30 20.51
CA PHE A 394 12.35 5.59 19.87
C PHE A 394 11.85 6.79 20.67
N GLY A 395 11.34 6.59 21.90
CA GLY A 395 10.92 7.66 22.79
C GLY A 395 9.49 8.15 22.59
N LEU A 396 8.61 7.32 21.94
CA LEU A 396 7.19 7.63 21.86
C LEU A 396 6.49 7.20 23.16
N SER A 397 5.54 8.02 23.66
CA SER A 397 4.66 7.65 24.75
C SER A 397 3.63 6.60 24.32
N THR A 398 2.98 5.95 25.28
CA THR A 398 1.92 4.97 24.97
C THR A 398 0.81 5.59 24.13
N GLU A 399 0.38 6.80 24.48
CA GLU A 399 -0.65 7.53 23.75
C GLU A 399 -0.20 7.96 22.34
N GLU A 400 1.08 8.34 22.18
CA GLU A 400 1.64 8.65 20.84
C GLU A 400 1.63 7.39 19.97
N VAL A 401 1.94 6.22 20.54
CA VAL A 401 1.85 4.94 19.81
C VAL A 401 0.39 4.61 19.47
N GLY A 402 -0.55 4.81 20.41
CA GLY A 402 -1.98 4.62 20.13
C GLY A 402 -2.45 5.47 18.95
N ARG A 403 -2.17 6.77 18.95
CA ARG A 403 -2.47 7.66 17.82
C ARG A 403 -1.78 7.26 16.51
N LEU A 404 -0.53 6.79 16.60
CA LEU A 404 0.23 6.30 15.46
C LEU A 404 -0.45 5.07 14.83
N LEU A 405 -0.87 4.11 15.64
CA LEU A 405 -1.52 2.87 15.20
C LEU A 405 -2.94 3.13 14.69
N ALA A 406 -3.69 4.04 15.30
CA ALA A 406 -4.98 4.50 14.79
C ALA A 406 -4.85 5.06 13.36
N PHE A 407 -3.79 5.87 13.14
CA PHE A 407 -3.53 6.46 11.82
C PHE A 407 -2.91 5.48 10.83
N LYS A 408 -2.04 4.55 11.27
CA LYS A 408 -1.33 3.60 10.40
C LYS A 408 -1.21 2.21 11.02
N PRO A 409 -2.32 1.47 11.08
CA PRO A 409 -2.36 0.11 11.64
C PRO A 409 -1.51 -0.91 10.88
N GLN A 410 -1.17 -0.63 9.62
CA GLN A 410 -0.32 -1.50 8.80
C GLN A 410 1.08 -1.72 9.40
N LEU A 411 1.52 -0.86 10.31
CA LEU A 411 2.74 -1.08 11.10
C LEU A 411 2.69 -2.42 11.84
N MET A 412 1.55 -2.74 12.46
CA MET A 412 1.38 -3.99 13.18
C MET A 412 1.52 -5.23 12.30
N ALA A 413 1.27 -5.11 11.00
CA ALA A 413 1.46 -6.21 10.05
C ALA A 413 2.92 -6.45 9.64
N CYS A 414 3.83 -5.54 10.00
CA CYS A 414 5.25 -5.66 9.65
C CYS A 414 5.99 -6.54 10.64
N SER A 415 6.95 -7.36 10.17
CA SER A 415 7.86 -8.14 11.02
C SER A 415 8.94 -7.24 11.63
N ILE A 416 9.19 -7.39 12.93
CA ILE A 416 10.30 -6.71 13.61
C ILE A 416 11.64 -7.21 13.01
N GLU A 417 11.86 -8.52 12.95
CA GLU A 417 13.12 -9.12 12.55
C GLU A 417 13.43 -8.87 11.06
N GLN A 418 12.46 -9.10 10.20
CA GLN A 418 12.70 -9.07 8.76
C GLN A 418 12.61 -7.66 8.17
N ARG A 419 11.88 -6.73 8.83
CA ARG A 419 11.66 -5.39 8.28
C ARG A 419 12.21 -4.27 9.16
N TRP A 420 11.81 -4.19 10.41
CA TRP A 420 12.16 -3.04 11.25
C TRP A 420 13.62 -3.02 11.66
N LYS A 421 14.17 -4.15 12.14
CA LYS A 421 15.57 -4.21 12.57
C LYS A 421 16.56 -3.88 11.44
N PRO A 422 16.46 -4.47 10.22
CA PRO A 422 17.32 -4.09 9.10
C PRO A 422 17.17 -2.61 8.70
N LEU A 423 15.94 -2.11 8.67
CA LEU A 423 15.67 -0.72 8.34
C LEU A 423 16.27 0.25 9.35
N VAL A 424 16.09 -0.01 10.64
CA VAL A 424 16.65 0.79 11.74
C VAL A 424 18.17 0.77 11.71
N LYS A 425 18.78 -0.41 11.51
CA LYS A 425 20.23 -0.55 11.34
C LYS A 425 20.73 0.30 10.17
N TYR A 426 20.03 0.25 9.04
CA TYR A 426 20.38 1.04 7.87
C TYR A 426 20.25 2.54 8.11
N PHE A 427 19.24 2.98 8.84
CA PHE A 427 19.05 4.39 9.18
C PHE A 427 20.13 4.89 10.14
N TYR A 428 20.54 4.08 11.13
CA TYR A 428 21.69 4.40 11.98
C TYR A 428 22.99 4.51 11.17
N TYR A 429 23.18 3.61 10.19
CA TYR A 429 24.32 3.70 9.27
C TYR A 429 24.30 5.01 8.45
N LEU A 430 23.14 5.54 8.09
CA LEU A 430 22.99 6.84 7.43
C LEU A 430 23.10 8.04 8.41
N GLY A 431 23.42 7.82 9.67
CA GLY A 431 23.56 8.88 10.68
C GLY A 431 22.23 9.42 11.22
N ILE A 432 21.11 8.72 11.03
CA ILE A 432 19.82 9.12 11.61
C ILE A 432 19.83 8.76 13.10
N SER A 433 19.70 9.75 13.96
CA SER A 433 19.63 9.57 15.41
C SER A 433 18.32 8.94 15.87
N LYS A 434 18.25 8.57 17.16
CA LYS A 434 17.01 8.11 17.81
C LYS A 434 15.87 9.13 17.66
N ASP A 435 16.16 10.41 17.85
CA ASP A 435 15.17 11.49 17.64
C ASP A 435 14.75 11.62 16.17
N GLY A 436 15.68 11.38 15.25
CA GLY A 436 15.39 11.29 13.82
C GLY A 436 14.41 10.16 13.52
N MET A 437 14.59 8.98 14.15
CA MET A 437 13.65 7.85 14.03
C MET A 437 12.27 8.19 14.61
N ARG A 438 12.22 8.78 15.82
CA ARG A 438 10.98 9.28 16.41
C ARG A 438 10.26 10.22 15.45
N ARG A 439 11.00 11.19 14.87
CA ARG A 439 10.45 12.13 13.90
C ARG A 439 9.91 11.44 12.64
N ILE A 440 10.61 10.44 12.11
CA ILE A 440 10.15 9.66 10.96
C ILE A 440 8.83 8.95 11.29
N LEU A 441 8.76 8.28 12.43
CA LEU A 441 7.55 7.59 12.90
C LEU A 441 6.37 8.56 13.07
N THR A 442 6.61 9.73 13.64
CA THR A 442 5.55 10.73 13.89
C THR A 442 5.05 11.38 12.58
N ILE A 443 5.95 11.74 11.67
CA ILE A 443 5.58 12.47 10.43
C ILE A 443 5.09 11.53 9.34
N LYS A 444 5.77 10.39 9.14
CA LYS A 444 5.45 9.45 8.05
C LYS A 444 5.71 8.00 8.45
N PRO A 445 4.89 7.43 9.32
CA PRO A 445 5.05 6.06 9.83
C PRO A 445 5.11 4.99 8.73
N MET A 446 4.47 5.24 7.59
CA MET A 446 4.54 4.35 6.42
C MET A 446 5.97 4.02 5.96
N VAL A 447 6.96 4.83 6.32
CA VAL A 447 8.37 4.55 6.00
C VAL A 447 8.81 3.22 6.60
N PHE A 448 8.32 2.85 7.79
CA PHE A 448 8.59 1.58 8.45
C PHE A 448 7.90 0.36 7.79
N CYS A 449 6.96 0.61 6.87
CA CYS A 449 6.32 -0.44 6.08
C CYS A 449 6.97 -0.63 4.69
N ILE A 450 7.93 0.24 4.31
CA ILE A 450 8.56 0.23 2.98
C ILE A 450 9.71 -0.80 2.95
N GLU A 451 9.92 -1.42 1.81
CA GLU A 451 11.03 -2.33 1.54
C GLU A 451 12.37 -1.56 1.51
N LEU A 452 13.33 -2.06 2.29
CA LEU A 452 14.66 -1.45 2.35
C LEU A 452 15.41 -1.61 1.01
N GLU A 453 15.57 -2.83 0.54
CA GLU A 453 16.45 -3.15 -0.59
C GLU A 453 15.87 -2.70 -1.94
N SER A 454 14.58 -2.90 -2.16
CA SER A 454 13.94 -2.60 -3.45
C SER A 454 13.49 -1.15 -3.60
N ILE A 455 13.28 -0.42 -2.49
CA ILE A 455 12.68 0.92 -2.53
C ILE A 455 13.55 1.98 -1.87
N ILE A 456 14.08 1.75 -0.68
CA ILE A 456 14.84 2.77 0.07
C ILE A 456 16.28 2.85 -0.44
N ALA A 457 16.99 1.74 -0.51
CA ALA A 457 18.39 1.71 -0.93
C ALA A 457 18.63 2.29 -2.35
N PRO A 458 17.78 2.01 -3.36
CA PRO A 458 17.92 2.65 -4.67
C PRO A 458 17.76 4.18 -4.64
N LYS A 459 16.92 4.71 -3.74
CA LYS A 459 16.77 6.17 -3.58
C LYS A 459 18.00 6.78 -2.94
N VAL A 460 18.54 6.14 -1.90
CA VAL A 460 19.78 6.59 -1.26
C VAL A 460 20.94 6.55 -2.25
N LYS A 461 21.06 5.49 -3.06
CA LYS A 461 22.04 5.39 -4.14
C LYS A 461 21.88 6.57 -5.12
N PHE A 462 20.67 6.85 -5.56
CA PHE A 462 20.40 7.99 -6.44
C PHE A 462 20.81 9.33 -5.82
N PHE A 463 20.58 9.54 -4.51
CA PHE A 463 21.01 10.79 -3.86
C PHE A 463 22.54 10.92 -3.83
N ARG A 464 23.28 9.84 -3.64
CA ARG A 464 24.74 9.82 -3.78
C ARG A 464 25.18 10.17 -5.22
N GLU A 465 24.54 9.58 -6.20
CA GLU A 465 24.84 9.81 -7.65
C GLU A 465 24.65 11.28 -8.04
N ILE A 466 23.66 11.99 -7.50
CA ILE A 466 23.46 13.42 -7.75
C ILE A 466 24.31 14.33 -6.85
N GLY A 467 25.24 13.79 -6.07
CA GLY A 467 26.21 14.55 -5.29
C GLY A 467 25.69 15.03 -3.92
N VAL A 468 24.67 14.38 -3.34
CA VAL A 468 24.33 14.62 -1.92
C VAL A 468 25.41 13.97 -1.07
N LYS A 469 26.00 14.76 -0.16
CA LYS A 469 27.01 14.26 0.78
C LYS A 469 26.44 13.18 1.70
N GLU A 470 27.24 12.18 2.04
CA GLU A 470 26.83 11.02 2.82
C GLU A 470 26.23 11.40 4.18
N ASP A 471 26.89 12.31 4.89
CA ASP A 471 26.46 12.86 6.18
C ASP A 471 25.15 13.66 6.11
N ALA A 472 24.83 14.21 4.94
CA ALA A 472 23.60 14.96 4.72
C ALA A 472 22.37 14.08 4.43
N ILE A 473 22.56 12.84 3.94
CA ILE A 473 21.45 11.96 3.51
C ILE A 473 20.54 11.62 4.69
N GLY A 474 21.12 11.21 5.83
CA GLY A 474 20.35 10.91 7.04
C GLY A 474 19.56 12.10 7.54
N ASN A 475 20.21 13.27 7.62
CA ASN A 475 19.57 14.51 8.03
C ASN A 475 18.43 14.91 7.08
N MET A 476 18.61 14.75 5.77
CA MET A 476 17.60 15.01 4.75
C MET A 476 16.36 14.11 4.92
N ILE A 477 16.57 12.83 5.18
CA ILE A 477 15.49 11.84 5.42
C ILE A 477 14.76 12.18 6.72
N ALA A 478 15.48 12.44 7.81
CA ALA A 478 14.89 12.82 9.10
C ALA A 478 14.13 14.16 9.02
N LYS A 479 14.61 15.11 8.22
CA LYS A 479 13.95 16.39 7.98
C LYS A 479 12.67 16.24 7.18
N PHE A 480 12.66 15.39 6.14
CA PHE A 480 11.53 15.20 5.25
C PHE A 480 11.25 13.71 4.95
N PRO A 481 10.74 12.94 5.94
CA PRO A 481 10.47 11.52 5.81
C PRO A 481 9.57 11.14 4.62
N PRO A 482 8.58 11.97 4.18
CA PRO A 482 7.76 11.67 3.00
C PRO A 482 8.56 11.37 1.74
N LEU A 483 9.79 11.85 1.65
CA LEU A 483 10.74 11.59 0.56
C LEU A 483 10.84 10.10 0.21
N LEU A 484 10.93 9.24 1.23
CA LEU A 484 11.06 7.80 1.05
C LEU A 484 9.79 7.14 0.49
N THR A 485 8.64 7.79 0.60
CA THR A 485 7.36 7.27 0.06
C THR A 485 7.13 7.65 -1.40
N TYR A 486 7.88 8.61 -1.94
CA TYR A 486 7.72 9.03 -3.33
C TYR A 486 8.38 8.03 -4.30
N SER A 487 7.80 7.89 -5.49
CA SER A 487 8.40 7.12 -6.57
C SER A 487 9.68 7.80 -7.07
N LEU A 488 10.78 7.05 -7.14
CA LEU A 488 12.05 7.53 -7.66
C LEU A 488 11.89 8.03 -9.12
N TYR A 489 11.27 7.23 -9.97
CA TYR A 489 11.13 7.52 -11.40
C TYR A 489 10.01 8.50 -11.74
N LYS A 490 8.84 8.38 -11.06
CA LYS A 490 7.66 9.21 -11.38
C LYS A 490 7.64 10.57 -10.66
N LYS A 491 8.42 10.75 -9.59
CA LYS A 491 8.39 11.98 -8.79
C LYS A 491 9.77 12.58 -8.53
N ILE A 492 10.72 11.82 -7.98
CA ILE A 492 12.01 12.37 -7.53
C ILE A 492 12.86 12.79 -8.73
N ARG A 493 13.17 11.87 -9.66
CA ARG A 493 13.97 12.16 -10.85
C ARG A 493 13.41 13.31 -11.70
N PRO A 494 12.11 13.37 -12.06
CA PRO A 494 11.57 14.49 -12.82
C PRO A 494 11.78 15.84 -12.16
N VAL A 495 11.68 15.94 -10.83
CA VAL A 495 11.93 17.20 -10.12
C VAL A 495 13.42 17.57 -10.19
N VAL A 496 14.33 16.62 -10.02
CA VAL A 496 15.77 16.88 -10.16
C VAL A 496 16.12 17.34 -11.59
N ILE A 497 15.59 16.67 -12.60
CA ILE A 497 15.76 17.07 -14.02
C ILE A 497 15.21 18.48 -14.24
N PHE A 498 14.04 18.80 -13.72
CA PHE A 498 13.47 20.15 -13.80
C PHE A 498 14.38 21.20 -13.17
N LEU A 499 14.94 20.94 -12.00
CA LEU A 499 15.85 21.88 -11.33
C LEU A 499 17.11 22.14 -12.16
N LEU A 500 17.66 21.11 -12.79
CA LEU A 500 18.83 21.22 -13.65
C LEU A 500 18.53 21.95 -14.97
N THR A 501 17.43 21.61 -15.63
CA THR A 501 17.17 22.06 -17.02
C THR A 501 16.32 23.32 -17.10
N LYS A 502 15.41 23.56 -16.15
CA LYS A 502 14.43 24.65 -16.22
C LYS A 502 14.59 25.70 -15.11
N ALA A 503 15.25 25.35 -14.01
CA ALA A 503 15.49 26.28 -12.90
C ALA A 503 16.94 26.79 -12.84
N GLY A 504 17.82 26.32 -13.73
CA GLY A 504 19.19 26.82 -13.87
C GLY A 504 20.15 26.36 -12.76
N VAL A 505 19.77 25.37 -11.95
CA VAL A 505 20.65 24.82 -10.90
C VAL A 505 21.81 24.08 -11.57
N SER A 506 23.04 24.36 -11.15
CA SER A 506 24.21 23.68 -11.69
C SER A 506 24.29 22.22 -11.25
N GLN A 507 24.92 21.37 -12.07
CA GLN A 507 25.15 19.98 -11.71
C GLN A 507 25.97 19.81 -10.43
N LYS A 508 26.88 20.76 -10.15
CA LYS A 508 27.69 20.78 -8.93
C LYS A 508 26.88 21.08 -7.67
N ASP A 509 25.81 21.88 -7.80
CA ASP A 509 25.01 22.35 -6.67
C ASP A 509 23.76 21.51 -6.41
N ILE A 510 23.34 20.65 -7.33
CA ILE A 510 22.08 19.91 -7.20
C ILE A 510 22.02 19.07 -5.93
N GLY A 511 23.11 18.37 -5.58
CA GLY A 511 23.20 17.60 -4.33
C GLY A 511 23.00 18.47 -3.10
N LYS A 512 23.66 19.66 -3.07
CA LYS A 512 23.51 20.66 -2.00
C LYS A 512 22.08 21.20 -1.94
N VAL A 513 21.48 21.53 -3.07
CA VAL A 513 20.08 22.01 -3.17
C VAL A 513 19.11 20.99 -2.58
N ILE A 514 19.23 19.72 -2.94
CA ILE A 514 18.36 18.66 -2.45
C ILE A 514 18.60 18.40 -0.95
N ALA A 515 19.84 18.42 -0.48
CA ALA A 515 20.16 18.28 0.95
C ALA A 515 19.56 19.41 1.81
N LEU A 516 19.66 20.64 1.36
CA LEU A 516 19.14 21.82 2.08
C LEU A 516 17.61 21.92 2.00
N GLY A 517 17.01 21.53 0.86
CA GLY A 517 15.57 21.63 0.59
C GLY A 517 14.93 20.36 0.04
N PRO A 518 14.97 19.22 0.76
CA PRO A 518 14.41 17.96 0.28
C PRO A 518 12.91 18.04 0.00
N GLU A 519 12.22 18.99 0.62
CA GLU A 519 10.80 19.27 0.43
C GLU A 519 10.46 19.69 -1.02
N LEU A 520 11.44 20.19 -1.79
CA LEU A 520 11.26 20.49 -3.21
C LEU A 520 10.84 19.24 -4.00
N LEU A 521 11.35 18.07 -3.61
CA LEU A 521 11.02 16.80 -4.25
C LEU A 521 9.54 16.41 -4.09
N GLY A 522 8.85 16.99 -3.10
CA GLY A 522 7.42 16.85 -2.88
C GLY A 522 6.56 17.80 -3.72
N CYS A 523 7.13 18.89 -4.27
CA CYS A 523 6.38 19.89 -4.99
C CYS A 523 5.89 19.43 -6.36
N SER A 524 4.75 20.00 -6.81
CA SER A 524 4.29 19.83 -8.19
C SER A 524 5.15 20.68 -9.13
N ILE A 525 5.66 20.06 -10.19
CA ILE A 525 6.43 20.79 -11.20
C ILE A 525 5.53 21.84 -11.86
N ALA A 526 4.41 21.42 -12.46
CA ALA A 526 3.52 22.31 -13.21
C ALA A 526 2.88 23.40 -12.34
N ASN A 527 2.30 23.00 -11.18
CA ASN A 527 1.51 23.94 -10.37
C ASN A 527 2.31 24.79 -9.39
N LYS A 528 3.59 24.46 -9.16
CA LYS A 528 4.40 25.18 -8.16
C LYS A 528 5.76 25.61 -8.67
N LEU A 529 6.61 24.66 -9.03
CA LEU A 529 8.00 24.96 -9.34
C LEU A 529 8.12 25.83 -10.60
N GLU A 530 7.42 25.46 -11.66
CA GLU A 530 7.43 26.17 -12.93
C GLU A 530 6.83 27.58 -12.81
N HIS A 531 5.75 27.73 -12.04
CA HIS A 531 5.16 29.05 -11.79
C HIS A 531 6.13 29.97 -11.06
N ASN A 532 6.85 29.45 -10.06
CA ASN A 532 7.82 30.25 -9.32
C ASN A 532 9.05 30.59 -10.19
N VAL A 533 9.53 29.65 -10.99
CA VAL A 533 10.63 29.93 -11.96
C VAL A 533 10.19 31.02 -12.94
N LYS A 534 9.03 30.90 -13.57
CA LYS A 534 8.50 31.91 -14.50
C LYS A 534 8.38 33.29 -13.81
N TYR A 535 7.92 33.30 -12.56
CA TYR A 535 7.84 34.54 -11.77
C TYR A 535 9.21 35.21 -11.61
N PHE A 536 10.24 34.47 -11.17
CA PHE A 536 11.57 35.07 -10.98
C PHE A 536 12.21 35.54 -12.30
N LEU A 537 12.04 34.77 -13.38
CA LEU A 537 12.50 35.18 -14.71
C LEU A 537 11.78 36.47 -15.18
N SER A 538 10.48 36.63 -14.88
CA SER A 538 9.72 37.86 -15.20
C SER A 538 10.19 39.09 -14.45
N LEU A 539 10.95 38.93 -13.37
CA LEU A 539 11.57 40.04 -12.64
C LEU A 539 12.88 40.54 -13.28
N GLY A 540 13.35 39.88 -14.34
CA GLY A 540 14.62 40.19 -15.03
C GLY A 540 15.83 39.40 -14.46
N ILE A 541 15.58 38.36 -13.63
CA ILE A 541 16.64 37.48 -13.14
C ILE A 541 16.97 36.45 -14.24
N SER A 542 18.24 36.35 -14.62
CA SER A 542 18.65 35.34 -15.61
C SER A 542 18.53 33.91 -15.02
N LEU A 543 18.40 32.92 -15.89
CA LEU A 543 18.28 31.52 -15.47
C LEU A 543 19.47 31.06 -14.60
N ARG A 544 20.70 31.49 -14.96
CA ARG A 544 21.91 31.21 -14.20
C ARG A 544 21.84 31.80 -12.79
N GLN A 545 21.51 33.10 -12.69
CA GLN A 545 21.35 33.77 -11.41
C GLN A 545 20.27 33.13 -10.53
N LEU A 546 19.15 32.71 -11.14
CA LEU A 546 18.11 31.98 -10.42
C LEU A 546 18.65 30.66 -9.88
N GLY A 547 19.43 29.92 -10.65
CA GLY A 547 20.09 28.69 -10.20
C GLY A 547 21.01 28.93 -9.01
N GLU A 548 21.82 30.00 -9.02
CA GLU A 548 22.69 30.41 -7.91
C GLU A 548 21.84 30.78 -6.66
N MET A 549 20.74 31.52 -6.84
CA MET A 549 19.81 31.85 -5.75
C MET A 549 19.18 30.61 -5.13
N ILE A 550 18.81 29.64 -5.95
CA ILE A 550 18.25 28.37 -5.49
C ILE A 550 19.32 27.55 -4.75
N ALA A 551 20.58 27.58 -5.20
CA ALA A 551 21.69 26.88 -4.55
C ALA A 551 22.01 27.45 -3.16
N ASP A 552 21.80 28.77 -2.93
CA ASP A 552 21.88 29.38 -1.61
C ASP A 552 20.61 29.13 -0.78
N PHE A 553 19.43 29.23 -1.39
CA PHE A 553 18.15 29.15 -0.69
C PHE A 553 17.12 28.34 -1.46
N PRO A 554 17.17 27.01 -1.42
CA PRO A 554 16.27 26.12 -2.17
C PRO A 554 14.79 26.36 -1.87
N MET A 555 14.46 26.77 -0.63
CA MET A 555 13.09 27.04 -0.20
C MET A 555 12.43 28.18 -0.98
N LEU A 556 13.20 28.99 -1.71
CA LEU A 556 12.74 30.05 -2.60
C LEU A 556 11.61 29.57 -3.54
N LEU A 557 11.75 28.39 -4.11
CA LEU A 557 10.76 27.80 -5.00
C LEU A 557 9.49 27.25 -4.32
N ARG A 558 9.43 27.28 -2.97
CA ARG A 558 8.24 26.82 -2.22
C ARG A 558 7.29 27.92 -1.81
N TYR A 559 7.72 29.15 -1.77
CA TYR A 559 6.86 30.27 -1.38
C TYR A 559 5.72 30.48 -2.38
N ASN A 560 4.58 30.97 -1.90
CA ASN A 560 3.52 31.43 -2.77
C ASN A 560 3.88 32.79 -3.37
N ILE A 561 3.51 32.98 -4.64
CA ILE A 561 3.79 34.24 -5.36
C ILE A 561 3.13 35.42 -4.63
N ASP A 562 1.97 35.19 -4.01
CA ASP A 562 1.27 36.22 -3.26
C ASP A 562 2.05 36.70 -2.01
N VAL A 563 2.94 35.84 -1.47
CA VAL A 563 3.87 36.20 -0.39
C VAL A 563 5.14 36.88 -0.94
N LEU A 564 5.59 36.41 -2.11
CA LEU A 564 6.80 36.93 -2.74
C LEU A 564 6.59 38.33 -3.32
N ARG A 565 5.47 38.55 -4.00
CA ARG A 565 5.14 39.77 -4.74
C ARG A 565 5.11 41.06 -3.86
N PRO A 566 4.45 41.07 -2.68
CA PRO A 566 4.49 42.24 -1.79
C PRO A 566 5.90 42.56 -1.30
N LYS A 567 6.70 41.55 -0.93
CA LYS A 567 8.09 41.72 -0.47
C LYS A 567 8.96 42.30 -1.57
N TYR A 568 8.87 41.74 -2.80
CA TYR A 568 9.59 42.29 -3.95
C TYR A 568 9.17 43.72 -4.28
N ARG A 569 7.86 44.04 -4.24
CA ARG A 569 7.35 45.41 -4.45
C ARG A 569 7.90 46.37 -3.42
N TYR A 570 7.92 45.99 -2.15
CA TYR A 570 8.49 46.78 -1.09
C TYR A 570 10.00 47.06 -1.28
N LEU A 571 10.77 46.02 -1.62
CA LEU A 571 12.19 46.13 -1.92
C LEU A 571 12.46 47.13 -3.06
N ARG A 572 11.69 47.04 -4.16
CA ARG A 572 11.93 47.86 -5.35
C ARG A 572 11.40 49.27 -5.26
N ARG A 573 10.20 49.44 -4.65
CA ARG A 573 9.51 50.75 -4.65
C ARG A 573 9.76 51.58 -3.39
N THR A 574 9.85 50.94 -2.24
CA THR A 574 9.99 51.64 -0.96
C THR A 574 11.44 51.69 -0.48
N MET A 575 12.14 50.55 -0.57
CA MET A 575 13.59 50.54 -0.21
C MET A 575 14.49 51.04 -1.35
N ILE A 576 13.96 51.12 -2.58
CA ILE A 576 14.68 51.57 -3.79
C ILE A 576 15.98 50.79 -4.01
N ARG A 577 15.93 49.47 -3.77
CA ARG A 577 17.08 48.59 -3.89
C ARG A 577 17.22 48.01 -5.30
N PRO A 578 18.46 47.86 -5.82
CA PRO A 578 18.69 47.17 -7.08
C PRO A 578 18.36 45.70 -6.99
N LEU A 579 18.04 45.05 -8.13
CA LEU A 579 17.75 43.62 -8.21
C LEU A 579 18.95 42.77 -7.78
N LYS A 580 20.17 43.30 -7.93
CA LYS A 580 21.41 42.65 -7.50
C LYS A 580 21.40 42.32 -6.00
N ASP A 581 20.89 43.17 -5.15
CA ASP A 581 20.83 42.94 -3.70
C ASP A 581 19.98 41.71 -3.37
N LEU A 582 18.91 41.48 -4.14
CA LEU A 582 18.06 40.32 -3.99
C LEU A 582 18.76 39.04 -4.49
N ILE A 583 19.51 39.13 -5.58
CA ILE A 583 20.26 37.99 -6.14
C ILE A 583 21.36 37.56 -5.16
N GLU A 584 22.04 38.53 -4.54
CA GLU A 584 23.06 38.27 -3.51
C GLU A 584 22.49 37.73 -2.19
N PHE A 585 21.24 38.04 -1.88
CA PHE A 585 20.60 37.61 -0.64
C PHE A 585 19.15 37.12 -0.85
N PRO A 586 18.94 35.97 -1.50
CA PRO A 586 17.60 35.40 -1.78
C PRO A 586 16.81 35.05 -0.52
N ARG A 587 17.48 34.85 0.63
CA ARG A 587 16.86 34.64 1.95
C ARG A 587 16.03 35.86 2.42
N PHE A 588 16.11 37.00 1.77
CA PHE A 588 15.21 38.12 1.97
C PHE A 588 13.74 37.71 2.01
N PHE A 589 13.34 36.78 1.16
CA PHE A 589 11.97 36.27 1.10
C PHE A 589 11.54 35.43 2.31
N SER A 590 12.45 34.96 3.15
CA SER A 590 12.12 34.18 4.35
C SER A 590 11.65 35.04 5.52
N TYR A 591 11.99 36.33 5.53
CA TYR A 591 11.63 37.22 6.61
C TYR A 591 10.22 37.79 6.47
N SER A 592 9.55 38.05 7.61
CA SER A 592 8.26 38.72 7.64
C SER A 592 8.40 40.16 7.11
N LEU A 593 7.47 40.57 6.23
CA LEU A 593 7.43 41.93 5.70
C LEU A 593 7.11 42.91 6.83
N ASP A 594 6.05 42.68 7.58
CA ASP A 594 5.48 43.59 8.54
C ASP A 594 6.23 43.61 9.88
N GLU A 595 6.73 42.45 10.32
CA GLU A 595 7.38 42.30 11.62
C GLU A 595 8.90 42.54 11.58
N ARG A 596 9.55 42.41 10.40
CA ARG A 596 11.01 42.50 10.33
C ARG A 596 11.52 43.40 9.25
N ILE A 597 11.07 43.26 8.00
CA ILE A 597 11.60 44.05 6.87
C ILE A 597 11.23 45.53 7.03
N VAL A 598 9.95 45.82 7.22
CA VAL A 598 9.45 47.21 7.33
C VAL A 598 9.98 47.92 8.57
N PRO A 599 9.93 47.37 9.79
CA PRO A 599 10.43 48.06 10.98
C PRO A 599 11.92 48.36 10.90
N ARG A 600 12.74 47.40 10.49
CA ARG A 600 14.19 47.62 10.38
C ARG A 600 14.56 48.61 9.28
N HIS A 601 13.84 48.57 8.15
CA HIS A 601 14.01 49.57 7.12
C HIS A 601 13.69 50.99 7.61
N LYS A 602 12.60 51.18 8.36
CA LYS A 602 12.26 52.48 8.97
C LYS A 602 13.38 53.01 9.90
N ILE A 603 13.94 52.14 10.76
CA ILE A 603 15.05 52.49 11.63
C ILE A 603 16.27 52.97 10.80
N LEU A 604 16.61 52.26 9.73
CA LEU A 604 17.72 52.62 8.86
C LEU A 604 17.50 54.00 8.17
N VAL A 605 16.28 54.23 7.68
CA VAL A 605 15.90 55.49 7.03
C VAL A 605 15.97 56.67 8.04
N GLN A 606 15.40 56.48 9.22
CA GLN A 606 15.44 57.51 10.30
C GLN A 606 16.85 57.88 10.67
N ASN A 607 17.75 56.93 10.71
CA ASN A 607 19.16 57.14 11.03
C ASN A 607 20.03 57.46 9.80
N ARG A 608 19.45 57.57 8.60
CA ARG A 608 20.17 57.81 7.32
C ARG A 608 21.29 56.79 7.09
N ILE A 609 21.07 55.52 7.39
CA ILE A 609 22.04 54.44 7.26
C ILE A 609 21.58 53.48 6.16
N ASN A 610 22.53 52.94 5.39
CA ASN A 610 22.27 51.95 4.38
C ASN A 610 23.11 50.69 4.64
N PHE A 611 22.49 49.62 5.13
CA PHE A 611 23.12 48.29 5.26
C PHE A 611 22.80 47.40 4.10
N LYS A 612 23.68 46.45 3.74
CA LYS A 612 23.35 45.33 2.88
C LYS A 612 22.19 44.53 3.49
N LEU A 613 21.32 43.96 2.68
CA LEU A 613 20.14 43.19 3.13
C LEU A 613 20.51 42.10 4.15
N ARG A 614 21.66 41.46 3.99
CA ARG A 614 22.15 40.45 4.92
C ARG A 614 22.28 41.03 6.33
N TYR A 615 23.04 42.11 6.52
CA TYR A 615 23.25 42.72 7.83
C TYR A 615 21.99 43.38 8.41
N MET A 616 21.06 43.77 7.57
CA MET A 616 19.78 44.28 8.00
C MET A 616 18.88 43.18 8.59
N LEU A 617 18.92 41.96 8.06
CA LEU A 617 17.87 40.94 8.32
C LEU A 617 18.35 39.72 9.11
N THR A 618 19.64 39.35 9.06
CA THR A 618 20.14 38.15 9.75
C THR A 618 20.32 38.33 11.24
N ASP A 619 20.81 39.52 11.67
CA ASP A 619 21.15 39.79 13.05
C ASP A 619 19.92 39.74 13.97
N LYS A 620 20.08 39.37 15.23
CA LYS A 620 19.04 39.52 16.26
C LYS A 620 18.72 41.00 16.44
N ASP A 621 17.63 41.34 17.12
CA ASP A 621 17.22 42.74 17.26
C ASP A 621 18.20 43.55 18.08
N GLU A 622 18.79 42.97 19.10
CA GLU A 622 19.84 43.58 19.91
C GLU A 622 21.10 43.89 19.08
N GLU A 623 21.61 42.89 18.37
CA GLU A 623 22.78 43.00 17.50
C GLU A 623 22.55 44.01 16.36
N PHE A 624 21.34 44.01 15.79
CA PHE A 624 20.96 44.99 14.78
C PHE A 624 20.98 46.43 15.34
N ASN A 625 20.40 46.64 16.53
CA ASN A 625 20.37 47.96 17.18
C ASN A 625 21.75 48.42 17.58
N GLU A 626 22.63 47.55 18.04
CA GLU A 626 24.03 47.86 18.29
C GLU A 626 24.77 48.27 17.03
N ARG A 627 24.58 47.51 15.93
CA ARG A 627 25.16 47.85 14.63
C ARG A 627 24.66 49.20 14.12
N VAL A 628 23.40 49.54 14.33
CA VAL A 628 22.83 50.84 13.99
C VAL A 628 23.48 51.92 14.83
N ARG A 629 23.58 51.76 16.16
CA ARG A 629 24.23 52.71 17.06
C ARG A 629 25.70 52.96 16.67
N ALA A 630 26.45 51.90 16.43
CA ALA A 630 27.83 51.97 16.00
C ALA A 630 28.01 52.71 14.65
N ALA A 631 27.05 52.51 13.72
CA ALA A 631 27.10 53.23 12.44
C ALA A 631 26.73 54.72 12.58
N VAL A 632 25.76 55.03 13.44
CA VAL A 632 25.42 56.44 13.77
C VAL A 632 26.60 57.15 14.40
N GLU A 633 27.24 56.49 15.36
CA GLU A 633 28.39 57.08 16.06
C GLU A 633 29.60 57.27 15.12
N ARG A 634 29.88 56.30 14.23
CA ARG A 634 30.92 56.46 13.18
C ARG A 634 30.64 57.65 12.28
N ARG A 635 29.38 57.84 11.86
CA ARG A 635 28.99 58.98 11.04
C ARG A 635 29.14 60.29 11.79
N ARG A 636 28.69 60.37 13.08
CA ARG A 636 28.83 61.56 13.95
C ARG A 636 30.28 61.94 14.11
N ARG A 637 31.18 60.97 14.32
CA ARG A 637 32.64 61.24 14.41
C ARG A 637 33.19 61.77 13.11
N PHE A 638 32.72 61.25 11.98
CA PHE A 638 33.12 61.74 10.67
C PHE A 638 32.61 63.18 10.43
N GLU A 639 31.37 63.49 10.73
CA GLU A 639 30.75 64.80 10.58
C GLU A 639 31.32 65.79 11.55
N SER A 640 31.80 65.44 12.76
CA SER A 640 32.40 66.31 13.75
C SER A 640 33.90 66.59 13.53
N GLY A 641 34.51 66.10 12.47
CA GLY A 641 35.89 66.33 12.15
C GLY A 641 36.92 65.63 13.07
N ILE A 642 36.49 64.78 13.98
CA ILE A 642 37.34 64.02 14.91
C ILE A 642 38.12 62.92 14.21
N ALA A 643 37.99 62.79 12.90
CA ALA A 643 38.64 61.73 12.09
C ALA A 643 40.06 62.15 11.62
N HIS A 644 40.73 63.13 12.24
CA HIS A 644 42.10 63.43 11.92
C HIS A 644 43.03 63.07 13.09
N GLY A 645 43.50 61.89 13.06
CA GLY A 645 44.57 61.42 13.92
C GLY A 645 44.64 59.88 13.86
N SER A 646 45.58 59.40 13.08
CA SER A 646 46.01 58.01 13.07
C SER A 646 45.09 57.01 12.29
N MET A 647 45.24 57.03 11.00
CA MET A 647 45.03 55.79 10.20
C MET A 647 46.30 55.48 9.43
N GLY A 648 47.24 54.91 10.13
CA GLY A 648 48.23 54.01 9.56
C GLY A 648 47.60 52.60 9.46
N SER A 649 47.42 52.17 8.25
CA SER A 649 47.61 50.78 7.78
C SER A 649 47.08 49.53 8.53
N THR A 650 46.08 49.62 9.39
CA THR A 650 45.64 48.40 10.11
C THR A 650 44.19 47.95 9.83
N GLU A 651 43.35 48.76 9.16
CA GLU A 651 41.94 48.39 8.89
C GLU A 651 41.70 47.73 7.53
N MET A 652 42.70 47.76 6.62
CA MET A 652 42.60 46.95 5.38
C MET A 652 42.92 45.48 5.59
N ALA A 653 43.53 45.12 6.72
CA ALA A 653 43.88 43.74 7.05
C ALA A 653 42.75 42.93 7.73
N SER A 654 41.74 43.61 8.36
CA SER A 654 40.66 42.88 9.06
C SER A 654 39.56 42.34 8.14
N ASP A 655 39.31 43.02 7.02
CA ASP A 655 38.32 42.51 6.04
C ASP A 655 38.89 41.37 5.16
N ALA A 656 40.22 41.30 5.00
CA ALA A 656 40.91 40.20 4.34
C ALA A 656 41.09 38.99 5.28
N ALA A 657 41.24 39.17 6.59
CA ALA A 657 41.41 38.11 7.56
C ALA A 657 40.13 37.31 7.81
N PHE A 658 38.94 37.93 7.70
CA PHE A 658 37.67 37.21 7.83
C PHE A 658 37.31 36.36 6.60
N SER A 659 37.88 36.69 5.44
CA SER A 659 37.72 35.88 4.22
C SER A 659 38.62 34.63 4.21
N THR A 660 39.75 34.66 4.91
CA THR A 660 40.76 33.60 4.91
C THR A 660 40.52 32.53 6.00
N LEU A 661 39.81 32.87 7.09
CA LEU A 661 39.45 31.93 8.15
C LEU A 661 38.27 31.01 7.77
N ALA A 662 37.57 31.32 6.69
CA ALA A 662 36.51 30.44 6.14
C ALA A 662 37.04 29.35 5.17
N GLN A 663 38.34 29.36 4.85
CA GLN A 663 38.96 28.40 3.92
C GLN A 663 40.02 27.48 4.55
N GLY A 664 40.33 27.62 5.84
CA GLY A 664 41.36 26.85 6.51
C GLY A 664 40.84 26.03 7.69
N GLY A 665 40.04 25.03 7.43
CA GLY A 665 39.51 24.09 8.44
C GLY A 665 39.07 22.79 7.80
N GLY A 666 40.01 22.09 7.23
CA GLY A 666 39.75 20.80 6.63
C GLY A 666 41.06 20.07 6.34
N GLY A 667 41.62 19.50 7.41
CA GLY A 667 42.61 18.46 7.32
C GLY A 667 42.07 17.17 7.90
#